data_960cfde3e2484b152593bb320e532c0b
#
_entry.id   960cfde3e2484b152593bb320e532c0b
#
_cell.length_a   1.000
_cell.length_b   1.000
_cell.length_c   1.000
_cell.angle_alpha   90.00
_cell.angle_beta   90.00
_cell.angle_gamma   90.00
#
_symmetry.space_group_name_H-M   'P 1'
#
loop_
_entity.id
_entity.type
_entity.pdbx_description
1 polymer ?
#
loop_
_entity_poly.entity_id
_entity_poly.type
_entity_poly.pdbx_seq_one_letter_code
_entity_poly.pdbx_strand_id
1 'polypeptide(L)'
;MAEDAPVVEPSAPQAPRSADRAGRRRRPTGAPPALPRSIGFSGKLWLAGLAVLSAWMVAASASPDVLRSTDATDTTVLRTLADLRTAWLTDVMSAIDRIGSGWTLSAVALTMIALQLVFRRWRHLIAFVVSVGMLELLGSGIYDLFSRPRPYGVTTIGRWSGFAMPSPPVAVLSAVLVGILYTLVVPGRPRSIGKWIAGVVIALFVLARLYLAIDHPSDAVVAIAFGVVFPLIAFRLFTPNEMFPVKYRRGKTAHLDVTGKRGEAIRAAVLDQLGLTVIDAKPVGLEGSGGSTPLRLRVAGDPDSYVFAKLFAMSHVRADRWYKLGRTILYGRLEDEAPFQNVRRLVEYEDHMLRLLRDMGIPTAAPYGIVEITPDREYLLVTEFFDGAKEIGEAEVDDGVIDEALTIIRRLWDAGLAHRDVKPANLLVRDGHVQLIDVFFVQVRPSPWRQAVDLANMMLVLAVRTDAHRVYQRALRLFTPDDIAEAFAATRGVASPTQLRSMLKQDGRNLVEEFRSFLPERRPIGLQRWSFRRVALVAACVLGVWLAVNVMTDMLSPANDLPMSGSPECGTDDVMILVAQSVPSATSVPCIATLPAGWKLDEVDVRRNRSRFWLSSDQAGHRAVQATLQPPDACDVTGVPEVPSDELQSRRYERPERLPPGLRSTRYYLFDGGCVTYEFDFDREATAALMFDVDQALAFQPRSMLTEAVRARSELALCGAGETCPGGDGP
;
A
#
# COMPACT_ATOMS: atom_id res chain seq x y z
N MET A 1 45.81 -61.45 -10.47
CA MET A 1 46.10 -60.45 -9.46
C MET A 1 46.56 -59.23 -10.21
N ALA A 2 45.68 -58.31 -10.46
CA ALA A 2 45.97 -56.96 -10.95
C ALA A 2 45.45 -56.01 -9.86
N GLU A 3 46.34 -55.27 -9.31
CA GLU A 3 46.18 -54.36 -8.18
C GLU A 3 45.41 -53.10 -8.65
N ASP A 4 44.26 -52.83 -8.02
CA ASP A 4 43.50 -51.63 -8.23
C ASP A 4 44.27 -50.42 -7.69
N ALA A 5 44.70 -49.52 -8.58
CA ALA A 5 45.23 -48.21 -8.20
C ALA A 5 44.07 -47.31 -7.79
N PRO A 6 44.14 -46.61 -6.65
CA PRO A 6 43.05 -45.71 -6.23
C PRO A 6 43.00 -44.49 -7.18
N VAL A 7 41.78 -44.25 -7.72
CA VAL A 7 41.45 -43.01 -8.45
C VAL A 7 41.60 -41.86 -7.47
N VAL A 8 42.62 -41.03 -7.64
CA VAL A 8 42.78 -39.78 -6.92
C VAL A 8 41.75 -38.77 -7.50
N GLU A 9 40.66 -38.57 -6.81
CA GLU A 9 39.78 -37.45 -7.08
C GLU A 9 40.55 -36.14 -7.00
N PRO A 10 40.47 -35.22 -7.98
CA PRO A 10 41.07 -33.92 -7.87
C PRO A 10 40.40 -33.17 -6.71
N SER A 11 41.10 -32.99 -5.61
CA SER A 11 40.64 -32.22 -4.46
C SER A 11 40.34 -30.81 -4.91
N ALA A 12 39.10 -30.39 -4.78
CA ALA A 12 38.68 -29.00 -4.94
C ALA A 12 39.61 -28.09 -4.10
N PRO A 13 40.05 -26.94 -4.60
CA PRO A 13 40.94 -26.06 -3.87
C PRO A 13 40.30 -25.71 -2.52
N GLN A 14 40.86 -26.23 -1.44
CA GLN A 14 40.44 -25.92 -0.09
C GLN A 14 40.77 -24.45 0.18
N ALA A 15 39.72 -23.62 0.38
CA ALA A 15 39.93 -22.25 0.83
C ALA A 15 40.82 -22.22 2.08
N PRO A 16 41.83 -21.34 2.14
CA PRO A 16 42.75 -21.28 3.26
C PRO A 16 41.98 -21.01 4.56
N ARG A 17 42.00 -21.96 5.47
CA ARG A 17 41.45 -21.81 6.82
C ARG A 17 42.37 -20.90 7.59
N SER A 18 42.07 -19.59 7.65
CA SER A 18 42.81 -18.70 8.54
C SER A 18 42.46 -19.01 9.99
N ALA A 19 43.46 -19.30 10.79
CA ALA A 19 43.37 -19.67 12.21
C ALA A 19 42.84 -18.54 13.13
N ASP A 20 42.67 -17.34 12.63
CA ASP A 20 42.32 -16.15 13.41
C ASP A 20 40.79 -15.87 13.55
N ARG A 21 39.94 -16.80 13.19
CA ARG A 21 38.46 -16.59 13.18
C ARG A 21 37.74 -17.10 14.43
N ALA A 22 38.42 -17.60 15.43
CA ALA A 22 37.79 -18.23 16.60
C ALA A 22 37.03 -17.27 17.55
N GLY A 23 37.12 -15.95 17.37
CA GLY A 23 36.54 -14.97 18.32
C GLY A 23 35.31 -14.18 17.85
N ARG A 24 35.01 -14.09 16.55
CA ARG A 24 33.84 -13.36 16.08
C ARG A 24 32.62 -14.26 16.04
N ARG A 25 31.71 -14.08 17.00
CA ARG A 25 30.34 -14.63 16.88
C ARG A 25 29.73 -14.09 15.59
N ARG A 26 29.63 -14.95 14.58
CA ARG A 26 28.88 -14.61 13.36
C ARG A 26 27.46 -14.28 13.75
N ARG A 27 26.98 -13.10 13.36
CA ARG A 27 25.56 -12.77 13.43
C ARG A 27 24.83 -13.85 12.62
N PRO A 28 23.77 -14.51 13.17
CA PRO A 28 23.00 -15.47 12.38
C PRO A 28 22.52 -14.80 11.10
N THR A 29 22.90 -15.35 9.94
CA THR A 29 22.47 -14.84 8.65
C THR A 29 20.95 -14.86 8.61
N GLY A 30 20.32 -13.75 8.18
CA GLY A 30 18.86 -13.62 8.12
C GLY A 30 18.18 -13.29 9.46
N ALA A 31 18.91 -12.92 10.49
CA ALA A 31 18.26 -12.29 11.65
C ALA A 31 17.60 -10.97 11.22
N PRO A 32 16.33 -10.74 11.57
CA PRO A 32 15.68 -9.47 11.24
C PRO A 32 16.48 -8.31 11.85
N PRO A 33 16.61 -7.17 11.14
CA PRO A 33 17.31 -6.02 11.67
C PRO A 33 16.71 -5.58 13.00
N ALA A 34 17.58 -5.18 13.94
CA ALA A 34 17.13 -4.69 15.23
C ALA A 34 16.20 -3.49 15.04
N LEU A 35 15.06 -3.50 15.72
CA LEU A 35 14.15 -2.36 15.73
C LEU A 35 14.83 -1.17 16.43
N PRO A 36 14.63 0.07 15.93
CA PRO A 36 15.08 1.24 16.65
C PRO A 36 14.35 1.33 17.99
N ARG A 37 15.05 1.12 19.07
CA ARG A 37 14.48 1.12 20.44
C ARG A 37 14.42 2.50 21.06
N SER A 38 15.00 3.52 20.45
CA SER A 38 15.01 4.88 20.96
C SER A 38 14.15 5.81 20.12
N ILE A 39 13.31 6.59 20.80
CA ILE A 39 12.47 7.61 20.17
C ILE A 39 13.34 8.77 19.62
N GLY A 40 14.59 8.89 20.11
CA GLY A 40 15.52 9.95 19.74
C GLY A 40 15.15 11.30 20.34
N PHE A 41 16.08 12.27 20.28
CA PHE A 41 15.89 13.60 20.90
C PHE A 41 14.62 14.32 20.38
N SER A 42 14.43 14.38 19.06
CA SER A 42 13.25 15.03 18.47
C SER A 42 11.93 14.35 18.86
N GLY A 43 11.90 13.04 19.07
CA GLY A 43 10.70 12.34 19.54
C GLY A 43 10.41 12.64 21.02
N LYS A 44 11.46 12.77 21.85
CA LYS A 44 11.30 13.20 23.26
C LYS A 44 10.75 14.62 23.34
N LEU A 45 11.21 15.52 22.47
CA LEU A 45 10.71 16.90 22.40
C LEU A 45 9.22 16.94 22.01
N TRP A 46 8.80 16.14 21.00
CA TRP A 46 7.40 16.02 20.62
C TRP A 46 6.53 15.44 21.73
N LEU A 47 7.03 14.44 22.47
CA LEU A 47 6.33 13.89 23.64
C LEU A 47 6.19 14.91 24.77
N ALA A 48 7.23 15.69 25.04
CA ALA A 48 7.15 16.75 26.02
C ALA A 48 6.14 17.84 25.60
N GLY A 49 6.13 18.23 24.33
CA GLY A 49 5.13 19.14 23.78
C GLY A 49 3.72 18.60 23.91
N LEU A 50 3.50 17.31 23.60
CA LEU A 50 2.20 16.67 23.78
C LEU A 50 1.78 16.65 25.26
N ALA A 51 2.70 16.37 26.18
CA ALA A 51 2.39 16.40 27.62
C ALA A 51 1.96 17.80 28.09
N VAL A 52 2.63 18.85 27.63
CA VAL A 52 2.24 20.25 27.92
C VAL A 52 0.86 20.57 27.34
N LEU A 53 0.60 20.18 26.10
CA LEU A 53 -0.73 20.37 25.47
C LEU A 53 -1.82 19.58 26.20
N SER A 54 -1.53 18.35 26.61
CA SER A 54 -2.50 17.54 27.39
C SER A 54 -2.81 18.19 28.74
N ALA A 55 -1.81 18.77 29.42
CA ALA A 55 -2.01 19.50 30.67
C ALA A 55 -2.87 20.76 30.43
N TRP A 56 -2.61 21.50 29.33
CA TRP A 56 -3.44 22.63 28.95
C TRP A 56 -4.88 22.22 28.64
N MET A 57 -5.09 21.11 27.89
CA MET A 57 -6.42 20.58 27.59
C MET A 57 -7.21 20.24 28.86
N VAL A 58 -6.55 19.58 29.84
CA VAL A 58 -7.16 19.29 31.14
C VAL A 58 -7.52 20.60 31.88
N ALA A 59 -6.64 21.60 31.86
CA ALA A 59 -6.93 22.89 32.46
C ALA A 59 -8.09 23.63 31.76
N ALA A 60 -8.14 23.58 30.42
CA ALA A 60 -9.21 24.21 29.62
C ALA A 60 -10.57 23.53 29.82
N SER A 61 -10.59 22.20 29.99
CA SER A 61 -11.83 21.47 30.29
C SER A 61 -12.35 21.69 31.71
N ALA A 62 -11.44 21.98 32.66
CA ALA A 62 -11.76 22.21 34.06
C ALA A 62 -12.08 23.67 34.40
N SER A 63 -11.63 24.65 33.60
CA SER A 63 -11.75 26.08 33.87
C SER A 63 -12.20 26.88 32.64
N PRO A 64 -13.39 27.45 32.66
CA PRO A 64 -13.87 28.34 31.60
C PRO A 64 -12.96 29.57 31.35
N ASP A 65 -12.23 30.03 32.35
CA ASP A 65 -11.33 31.20 32.23
C ASP A 65 -10.12 30.87 31.35
N VAL A 66 -9.61 29.63 31.43
CA VAL A 66 -8.50 29.18 30.57
C VAL A 66 -8.96 29.14 29.12
N LEU A 67 -10.17 28.62 28.86
CA LEU A 67 -10.72 28.57 27.50
C LEU A 67 -10.98 29.98 26.98
N ARG A 68 -11.55 30.87 27.80
CA ARG A 68 -11.82 32.28 27.45
C ARG A 68 -10.55 33.05 27.09
N SER A 69 -9.47 32.89 27.86
CA SER A 69 -8.18 33.53 27.58
C SER A 69 -7.56 32.98 26.28
N THR A 70 -7.76 31.68 26.00
CA THR A 70 -7.34 31.05 24.76
C THR A 70 -8.12 31.59 23.56
N ASP A 71 -9.43 31.68 23.66
CA ASP A 71 -10.31 32.24 22.62
C ASP A 71 -9.96 33.70 22.28
N ALA A 72 -9.65 34.53 23.29
CA ALA A 72 -9.21 35.89 23.09
C ALA A 72 -7.88 35.97 22.33
N THR A 73 -6.93 35.09 22.67
CA THR A 73 -5.62 35.02 22.00
C THR A 73 -5.77 34.54 20.57
N ASP A 74 -6.51 33.46 20.38
CA ASP A 74 -6.80 32.88 19.06
C ASP A 74 -7.47 33.92 18.14
N THR A 75 -8.47 34.64 18.65
CA THR A 75 -9.19 35.68 17.90
C THR A 75 -8.28 36.84 17.52
N THR A 76 -7.33 37.21 18.36
CA THR A 76 -6.37 38.28 18.03
C THR A 76 -5.50 37.90 16.84
N VAL A 77 -5.02 36.65 16.79
CA VAL A 77 -4.28 36.11 15.62
C VAL A 77 -5.14 36.10 14.37
N LEU A 78 -6.39 35.62 14.48
CA LEU A 78 -7.31 35.52 13.36
C LEU A 78 -7.72 36.89 12.78
N ARG A 79 -7.91 37.89 13.64
CA ARG A 79 -8.17 39.30 13.23
C ARG A 79 -7.00 39.86 12.44
N THR A 80 -5.78 39.65 12.92
CA THR A 80 -4.58 40.11 12.21
C THR A 80 -4.46 39.47 10.83
N LEU A 81 -4.83 38.18 10.70
CA LEU A 81 -4.86 37.49 9.39
C LEU A 81 -6.03 37.99 8.53
N ALA A 82 -7.16 38.32 9.13
CA ALA A 82 -8.33 38.84 8.40
C ALA A 82 -8.05 40.24 7.81
N ASP A 83 -7.27 41.07 8.47
CA ASP A 83 -6.86 42.38 7.97
C ASP A 83 -5.94 42.29 6.73
N LEU A 84 -5.30 41.13 6.52
CA LEU A 84 -4.47 40.86 5.35
C LEU A 84 -5.26 40.27 4.15
N ARG A 85 -6.59 40.12 4.26
CA ARG A 85 -7.40 39.50 3.23
C ARG A 85 -7.47 40.34 1.94
N THR A 86 -7.15 39.69 0.82
CA THR A 86 -7.29 40.21 -0.54
C THR A 86 -7.89 39.13 -1.42
N ALA A 87 -8.59 39.47 -2.49
CA ALA A 87 -9.28 38.51 -3.34
C ALA A 87 -8.33 37.41 -3.84
N TRP A 88 -7.18 37.81 -4.45
CA TRP A 88 -6.23 36.83 -4.98
C TRP A 88 -5.61 35.91 -3.90
N LEU A 89 -5.31 36.47 -2.71
CA LEU A 89 -4.73 35.68 -1.63
C LEU A 89 -5.77 34.73 -1.02
N THR A 90 -7.02 35.15 -0.96
CA THR A 90 -8.14 34.31 -0.53
C THR A 90 -8.34 33.13 -1.50
N ASP A 91 -8.23 33.34 -2.81
CA ASP A 91 -8.29 32.27 -3.79
C ASP A 91 -7.15 31.28 -3.64
N VAL A 92 -5.92 31.77 -3.41
CA VAL A 92 -4.74 30.93 -3.15
C VAL A 92 -4.93 30.13 -1.86
N MET A 93 -5.34 30.75 -0.76
CA MET A 93 -5.55 30.04 0.52
C MET A 93 -6.69 29.04 0.43
N SER A 94 -7.77 29.35 -0.30
CA SER A 94 -8.87 28.42 -0.57
C SER A 94 -8.43 27.24 -1.45
N ALA A 95 -7.50 27.45 -2.38
CA ALA A 95 -6.93 26.36 -3.17
C ALA A 95 -6.04 25.45 -2.32
N ILE A 96 -5.21 26.01 -1.43
CA ILE A 96 -4.36 25.25 -0.51
C ILE A 96 -5.25 24.42 0.44
N ASP A 97 -6.30 24.99 1.01
CA ASP A 97 -7.23 24.28 1.88
C ASP A 97 -7.91 23.13 1.12
N ARG A 98 -8.37 23.36 -0.10
CA ARG A 98 -9.02 22.36 -0.94
C ARG A 98 -8.09 21.19 -1.29
N ILE A 99 -6.80 21.46 -1.52
CA ILE A 99 -5.79 20.44 -1.81
C ILE A 99 -5.42 19.66 -0.54
N GLY A 100 -5.29 20.33 0.58
CA GLY A 100 -4.89 19.73 1.87
C GLY A 100 -6.03 19.04 2.62
N SER A 101 -7.28 19.29 2.23
CA SER A 101 -8.48 18.66 2.78
C SER A 101 -9.26 17.94 1.67
N GLY A 102 -10.03 16.94 2.01
CA GLY A 102 -10.88 16.23 1.05
C GLY A 102 -10.17 15.09 0.31
N TRP A 103 -10.69 14.73 -0.86
CA TRP A 103 -10.31 13.51 -1.59
C TRP A 103 -8.83 13.45 -2.03
N THR A 104 -8.17 14.60 -2.21
CA THR A 104 -6.74 14.64 -2.57
C THR A 104 -5.86 14.04 -1.48
N LEU A 105 -6.12 14.38 -0.22
CA LEU A 105 -5.39 13.81 0.91
C LEU A 105 -5.69 12.30 1.05
N SER A 106 -6.94 11.91 0.87
CA SER A 106 -7.33 10.50 0.84
C SER A 106 -6.64 9.73 -0.27
N ALA A 107 -6.54 10.30 -1.48
CA ALA A 107 -5.83 9.69 -2.60
C ALA A 107 -4.34 9.51 -2.32
N VAL A 108 -3.68 10.49 -1.67
CA VAL A 108 -2.28 10.38 -1.26
C VAL A 108 -2.09 9.28 -0.20
N ALA A 109 -2.97 9.23 0.80
CA ALA A 109 -2.93 8.21 1.85
C ALA A 109 -3.17 6.80 1.27
N LEU A 110 -4.16 6.62 0.40
CA LEU A 110 -4.42 5.36 -0.29
C LEU A 110 -3.25 4.93 -1.19
N THR A 111 -2.65 5.88 -1.91
CA THR A 111 -1.44 5.60 -2.72
C THR A 111 -0.30 5.12 -1.82
N MET A 112 -0.11 5.74 -0.66
CA MET A 112 0.90 5.31 0.30
C MET A 112 0.61 3.90 0.83
N ILE A 113 -0.63 3.58 1.16
CA ILE A 113 -1.06 2.24 1.59
C ILE A 113 -0.82 1.22 0.47
N ALA A 114 -1.22 1.53 -0.76
CA ALA A 114 -0.97 0.67 -1.93
C ALA A 114 0.53 0.40 -2.13
N LEU A 115 1.37 1.42 -2.02
CA LEU A 115 2.83 1.26 -2.09
C LEU A 115 3.36 0.36 -0.95
N GLN A 116 2.84 0.49 0.27
CA GLN A 116 3.24 -0.36 1.39
C GLN A 116 2.84 -1.83 1.16
N LEU A 117 1.65 -2.08 0.59
CA LEU A 117 1.18 -3.41 0.21
C LEU A 117 2.04 -4.02 -0.91
N VAL A 118 2.26 -3.28 -2.00
CA VAL A 118 3.08 -3.72 -3.14
C VAL A 118 4.50 -4.03 -2.71
N PHE A 119 5.09 -3.17 -1.86
CA PHE A 119 6.43 -3.38 -1.33
C PHE A 119 6.48 -4.33 -0.12
N ARG A 120 5.33 -4.89 0.30
CA ARG A 120 5.19 -5.78 1.46
C ARG A 120 5.80 -5.23 2.74
N ARG A 121 5.60 -3.96 2.99
CA ARG A 121 6.06 -3.28 4.21
C ARG A 121 5.02 -3.40 5.32
N TRP A 122 4.66 -4.63 5.71
CA TRP A 122 3.58 -4.91 6.66
C TRP A 122 3.70 -4.14 7.97
N ARG A 123 4.90 -4.05 8.54
CA ARG A 123 5.13 -3.29 9.78
C ARG A 123 4.84 -1.79 9.62
N HIS A 124 5.21 -1.21 8.47
CA HIS A 124 4.90 0.18 8.17
C HIS A 124 3.40 0.39 7.94
N LEU A 125 2.75 -0.54 7.24
CA LEU A 125 1.31 -0.53 7.02
C LEU A 125 0.55 -0.57 8.34
N ILE A 126 0.86 -1.55 9.21
CA ILE A 126 0.22 -1.68 10.53
C ILE A 126 0.47 -0.43 11.37
N ALA A 127 1.70 0.08 11.43
CA ALA A 127 2.03 1.29 12.17
C ALA A 127 1.25 2.51 11.67
N PHE A 128 1.05 2.64 10.35
CA PHE A 128 0.27 3.73 9.76
C PHE A 128 -1.22 3.60 10.08
N VAL A 129 -1.82 2.45 9.80
CA VAL A 129 -3.27 2.19 10.03
C VAL A 129 -3.62 2.36 11.51
N VAL A 130 -2.81 1.79 12.42
CA VAL A 130 -3.01 1.96 13.86
C VAL A 130 -2.87 3.43 14.28
N SER A 131 -1.92 4.17 13.71
CA SER A 131 -1.75 5.60 14.04
C SER A 131 -2.94 6.43 13.60
N VAL A 132 -3.49 6.17 12.40
CA VAL A 132 -4.69 6.87 11.89
C VAL A 132 -5.91 6.48 12.72
N GLY A 133 -6.12 5.21 13.01
CA GLY A 133 -7.23 4.76 13.86
C GLY A 133 -7.16 5.33 15.30
N MET A 134 -5.95 5.48 15.86
CA MET A 134 -5.78 6.16 17.16
C MET A 134 -6.10 7.66 17.08
N LEU A 135 -5.75 8.31 15.97
CA LEU A 135 -6.10 9.72 15.76
C LEU A 135 -7.61 9.92 15.67
N GLU A 136 -8.31 9.02 14.98
CA GLU A 136 -9.77 9.04 14.86
C GLU A 136 -10.44 8.81 16.21
N LEU A 137 -10.03 7.77 16.94
CA LEU A 137 -10.58 7.43 18.25
C LEU A 137 -10.35 8.54 19.30
N LEU A 138 -9.15 9.08 19.38
CA LEU A 138 -8.83 10.14 20.34
C LEU A 138 -9.36 11.49 19.87
N GLY A 139 -9.36 11.71 18.54
CA GLY A 139 -9.93 12.92 17.94
C GLY A 139 -11.41 13.03 18.22
N SER A 140 -12.18 11.96 18.08
CA SER A 140 -13.62 11.94 18.41
C SER A 140 -13.87 12.20 19.90
N GLY A 141 -13.08 11.59 20.79
CA GLY A 141 -13.20 11.86 22.23
C GLY A 141 -12.91 13.30 22.63
N ILE A 142 -11.92 13.95 22.01
CA ILE A 142 -11.61 15.38 22.23
C ILE A 142 -12.72 16.25 21.61
N TYR A 143 -13.19 15.88 20.44
CA TYR A 143 -14.26 16.58 19.73
C TYR A 143 -15.54 16.67 20.58
N ASP A 144 -15.94 15.54 21.18
CA ASP A 144 -17.11 15.46 22.06
C ASP A 144 -16.89 16.21 23.40
N LEU A 145 -15.66 16.11 23.95
CA LEU A 145 -15.34 16.73 25.23
C LEU A 145 -15.39 18.27 25.18
N PHE A 146 -14.88 18.84 24.08
CA PHE A 146 -14.78 20.30 23.96
C PHE A 146 -15.97 20.92 23.23
N SER A 147 -16.58 20.20 22.29
CA SER A 147 -17.70 20.66 21.44
C SER A 147 -17.53 22.12 20.99
N ARG A 148 -16.28 22.50 20.64
CA ARG A 148 -15.87 23.90 20.44
C ARG A 148 -16.41 24.44 19.12
N PRO A 149 -17.26 25.47 19.11
CA PRO A 149 -17.75 26.12 17.89
C PRO A 149 -16.63 26.70 17.03
N ARG A 150 -16.96 27.15 15.83
CA ARG A 150 -16.01 27.81 14.93
C ARG A 150 -15.60 29.17 15.49
N PRO A 151 -14.51 29.80 14.99
CA PRO A 151 -14.02 31.07 15.52
C PRO A 151 -15.08 32.17 15.64
N TYR A 152 -15.05 32.88 16.78
CA TYR A 152 -15.86 34.06 17.03
C TYR A 152 -15.11 35.33 16.64
N GLY A 153 -15.83 36.45 16.43
CA GLY A 153 -15.26 37.78 16.27
C GLY A 153 -14.46 37.99 14.98
N VAL A 154 -14.54 37.05 14.04
CA VAL A 154 -13.95 37.11 12.69
C VAL A 154 -14.87 36.42 11.69
N THR A 155 -15.06 36.97 10.51
CA THR A 155 -15.88 36.34 9.46
C THR A 155 -15.19 35.11 8.91
N THR A 156 -15.84 33.93 9.01
CA THR A 156 -15.38 32.68 8.44
C THR A 156 -15.74 32.60 6.95
N ILE A 157 -14.74 32.48 6.08
CA ILE A 157 -14.92 32.45 4.62
C ILE A 157 -14.63 31.08 3.99
N GLY A 158 -13.94 30.19 4.66
CA GLY A 158 -13.62 28.84 4.18
C GLY A 158 -14.75 27.83 4.33
N ARG A 159 -14.57 26.62 3.78
CA ARG A 159 -15.49 25.50 3.95
C ARG A 159 -15.17 24.78 5.27
N TRP A 160 -16.22 24.43 6.01
CA TRP A 160 -16.08 23.70 7.26
C TRP A 160 -17.30 22.83 7.54
N SER A 161 -17.14 21.85 8.40
CA SER A 161 -18.20 21.02 8.97
C SER A 161 -17.93 20.73 10.44
N GLY A 162 -18.96 20.62 11.26
CA GLY A 162 -18.90 20.31 12.68
C GLY A 162 -18.06 21.27 13.53
N PHE A 163 -17.70 20.84 14.74
CA PHE A 163 -16.89 21.61 15.70
C PHE A 163 -15.44 21.79 15.22
N ALA A 164 -14.71 22.70 15.88
CA ALA A 164 -13.38 23.11 15.44
C ALA A 164 -12.26 22.25 16.01
N MET A 165 -12.38 21.74 17.23
CA MET A 165 -11.29 21.09 17.97
C MET A 165 -11.45 19.57 18.10
N PRO A 166 -10.40 18.78 17.81
CA PRO A 166 -9.19 19.17 17.09
C PRO A 166 -9.47 19.33 15.60
N SER A 167 -8.61 20.04 14.84
CA SER A 167 -8.79 20.14 13.38
C SER A 167 -8.46 18.81 12.69
N PRO A 168 -9.45 18.02 12.21
CA PRO A 168 -9.19 16.70 11.66
C PRO A 168 -8.33 16.73 10.39
N PRO A 169 -8.50 17.69 9.42
CA PRO A 169 -7.65 17.74 8.24
C PRO A 169 -6.18 18.00 8.55
N VAL A 170 -5.89 18.83 9.55
CA VAL A 170 -4.51 19.12 9.98
C VAL A 170 -3.87 17.88 10.62
N ALA A 171 -4.61 17.16 11.45
CA ALA A 171 -4.12 15.94 12.09
C ALA A 171 -3.81 14.84 11.06
N VAL A 172 -4.74 14.59 10.12
CA VAL A 172 -4.57 13.57 9.07
C VAL A 172 -3.46 13.94 8.11
N LEU A 173 -3.36 15.20 7.64
CA LEU A 173 -2.25 15.66 6.80
C LEU A 173 -0.90 15.44 7.49
N SER A 174 -0.80 15.79 8.76
CA SER A 174 0.41 15.61 9.56
C SER A 174 0.80 14.13 9.66
N ALA A 175 -0.16 13.25 9.92
CA ALA A 175 0.05 11.81 10.01
C ALA A 175 0.47 11.18 8.67
N VAL A 176 -0.16 11.59 7.57
CA VAL A 176 0.18 11.13 6.21
C VAL A 176 1.61 11.55 5.84
N LEU A 177 1.99 12.80 6.12
CA LEU A 177 3.35 13.28 5.84
C LEU A 177 4.41 12.56 6.68
N VAL A 178 4.16 12.28 7.96
CA VAL A 178 5.03 11.44 8.77
C VAL A 178 5.10 10.02 8.21
N GLY A 179 3.97 9.45 7.81
CA GLY A 179 3.90 8.14 7.15
C GLY A 179 4.75 8.07 5.88
N ILE A 180 4.66 9.06 5.00
CA ILE A 180 5.47 9.19 3.78
C ILE A 180 6.97 9.25 4.13
N LEU A 181 7.35 10.09 5.09
CA LEU A 181 8.75 10.26 5.50
C LEU A 181 9.37 8.96 6.01
N TYR A 182 8.64 8.22 6.83
CA TYR A 182 9.17 6.99 7.42
C TYR A 182 9.02 5.76 6.53
N THR A 183 8.14 5.79 5.54
CA THR A 183 7.91 4.68 4.60
C THR A 183 8.72 4.81 3.31
N LEU A 184 8.81 6.01 2.73
CA LEU A 184 9.38 6.21 1.39
C LEU A 184 10.75 6.90 1.40
N VAL A 185 11.06 7.69 2.44
CA VAL A 185 12.30 8.48 2.48
C VAL A 185 13.40 7.77 3.26
N VAL A 186 14.56 7.64 2.62
CA VAL A 186 15.75 6.97 3.20
C VAL A 186 16.24 7.72 4.44
N PRO A 187 16.65 7.02 5.52
CA PRO A 187 17.24 7.64 6.71
C PRO A 187 18.47 8.51 6.39
N GLY A 188 18.74 9.51 7.23
CA GLY A 188 19.85 10.44 7.07
C GLY A 188 19.43 11.78 6.47
N ARG A 189 20.35 12.48 5.75
CA ARG A 189 20.11 13.81 5.16
C ARG A 189 18.79 13.94 4.36
N PRO A 190 18.41 12.97 3.49
CA PRO A 190 17.15 13.08 2.75
C PRO A 190 15.92 13.14 3.67
N ARG A 191 15.91 12.34 4.75
CA ARG A 191 14.80 12.36 5.72
C ARG A 191 14.78 13.65 6.53
N SER A 192 15.95 14.22 6.84
CA SER A 192 16.01 15.52 7.50
C SER A 192 15.46 16.64 6.61
N ILE A 193 15.83 16.68 5.34
CA ILE A 193 15.27 17.62 4.34
C ILE A 193 13.76 17.38 4.21
N GLY A 194 13.32 16.13 4.11
CA GLY A 194 11.91 15.79 4.03
C GLY A 194 11.09 16.26 5.24
N LYS A 195 11.65 16.25 6.44
CA LYS A 195 10.99 16.81 7.64
C LYS A 195 10.78 18.32 7.54
N TRP A 196 11.77 19.05 7.03
CA TRP A 196 11.61 20.49 6.80
C TRP A 196 10.54 20.78 5.76
N ILE A 197 10.53 20.03 4.65
CA ILE A 197 9.48 20.14 3.62
C ILE A 197 8.10 19.85 4.22
N ALA A 198 7.97 18.77 5.00
CA ALA A 198 6.71 18.43 5.66
C ALA A 198 6.26 19.51 6.64
N GLY A 199 7.20 20.07 7.41
CA GLY A 199 6.93 21.20 8.32
C GLY A 199 6.40 22.44 7.57
N VAL A 200 7.01 22.80 6.45
CA VAL A 200 6.56 23.92 5.60
C VAL A 200 5.17 23.63 5.02
N VAL A 201 4.92 22.41 4.53
CA VAL A 201 3.60 22.03 3.98
C VAL A 201 2.52 22.11 5.06
N ILE A 202 2.76 21.59 6.27
CA ILE A 202 1.82 21.70 7.40
C ILE A 202 1.59 23.17 7.76
N ALA A 203 2.66 23.97 7.87
CA ALA A 203 2.56 25.38 8.22
C ALA A 203 1.73 26.17 7.19
N LEU A 204 1.96 25.95 5.90
CA LEU A 204 1.19 26.58 4.83
C LEU A 204 -0.28 26.19 4.86
N PHE A 205 -0.57 24.92 5.11
CA PHE A 205 -1.94 24.43 5.21
C PHE A 205 -2.66 25.01 6.42
N VAL A 206 -2.01 25.02 7.60
CA VAL A 206 -2.53 25.65 8.80
C VAL A 206 -2.75 27.15 8.58
N LEU A 207 -1.78 27.85 8.00
CA LEU A 207 -1.92 29.27 7.68
C LEU A 207 -3.13 29.54 6.79
N ALA A 208 -3.38 28.67 5.78
CA ALA A 208 -4.55 28.79 4.93
C ALA A 208 -5.86 28.65 5.73
N ARG A 209 -5.96 27.69 6.64
CA ARG A 209 -7.15 27.50 7.47
C ARG A 209 -7.39 28.63 8.46
N LEU A 210 -6.31 29.14 9.05
CA LEU A 210 -6.38 30.33 9.95
C LEU A 210 -6.75 31.60 9.19
N TYR A 211 -6.18 31.83 8.01
CA TYR A 211 -6.52 32.95 7.13
C TYR A 211 -8.01 32.94 6.72
N LEU A 212 -8.54 31.76 6.43
CA LEU A 212 -9.95 31.54 6.12
C LEU A 212 -10.87 31.56 7.37
N ALA A 213 -10.30 31.68 8.57
CA ALA A 213 -10.94 31.61 9.88
C ALA A 213 -11.79 30.34 10.06
N ILE A 214 -11.31 29.19 9.56
CA ILE A 214 -12.00 27.90 9.70
C ILE A 214 -11.73 27.30 11.09
N ASP A 215 -10.48 27.32 11.53
CA ASP A 215 -10.01 26.75 12.80
C ASP A 215 -9.39 27.83 13.69
N HIS A 216 -9.33 27.53 14.99
CA HIS A 216 -8.55 28.36 15.90
C HIS A 216 -7.06 27.95 15.84
N PRO A 217 -6.11 28.87 16.11
CA PRO A 217 -4.70 28.55 16.24
C PRO A 217 -4.42 27.38 17.19
N SER A 218 -5.06 27.37 18.36
CA SER A 218 -4.91 26.32 19.36
C SER A 218 -5.40 24.95 18.87
N ASP A 219 -6.51 24.88 18.12
CA ASP A 219 -7.03 23.62 17.52
C ASP A 219 -6.03 23.02 16.52
N ALA A 220 -5.38 23.87 15.72
CA ALA A 220 -4.36 23.46 14.78
C ALA A 220 -3.10 22.93 15.48
N VAL A 221 -2.68 23.55 16.58
CA VAL A 221 -1.52 23.10 17.37
C VAL A 221 -1.78 21.72 17.98
N VAL A 222 -2.97 21.51 18.55
CA VAL A 222 -3.39 20.19 19.06
C VAL A 222 -3.39 19.16 17.95
N ALA A 223 -3.98 19.47 16.81
CA ALA A 223 -4.05 18.59 15.65
C ALA A 223 -2.66 18.19 15.13
N ILE A 224 -1.71 19.12 15.02
CA ILE A 224 -0.32 18.85 14.64
C ILE A 224 0.34 17.93 15.66
N ALA A 225 0.19 18.20 16.95
CA ALA A 225 0.83 17.40 17.99
C ALA A 225 0.38 15.93 17.93
N PHE A 226 -0.92 15.68 17.86
CA PHE A 226 -1.47 14.33 17.72
C PHE A 226 -1.08 13.69 16.38
N GLY A 227 -1.24 14.41 15.27
CA GLY A 227 -0.92 13.94 13.93
C GLY A 227 0.55 13.63 13.70
N VAL A 228 1.47 14.23 14.46
CA VAL A 228 2.90 13.93 14.38
C VAL A 228 3.32 12.86 15.40
N VAL A 229 2.90 12.97 16.66
CA VAL A 229 3.43 12.14 17.75
C VAL A 229 3.04 10.69 17.59
N PHE A 230 1.78 10.36 17.32
CA PHE A 230 1.33 8.97 17.20
C PHE A 230 2.05 8.21 16.11
N PRO A 231 2.05 8.67 14.84
CA PRO A 231 2.77 7.96 13.80
C PRO A 231 4.29 7.99 14.02
N LEU A 232 4.85 9.07 14.56
CA LEU A 232 6.28 9.15 14.86
C LEU A 232 6.72 8.07 15.85
N ILE A 233 5.97 7.87 16.93
CA ILE A 233 6.23 6.83 17.93
C ILE A 233 6.06 5.45 17.29
N ALA A 234 4.93 5.23 16.61
CA ALA A 234 4.64 3.96 15.96
C ALA A 234 5.74 3.57 14.96
N PHE A 235 6.14 4.48 14.07
CA PHE A 235 7.21 4.20 13.10
C PHE A 235 8.57 4.02 13.75
N ARG A 236 8.93 4.76 14.79
CA ARG A 236 10.24 4.62 15.46
C ARG A 236 10.37 3.38 16.31
N LEU A 237 9.30 2.95 16.95
CA LEU A 237 9.33 1.76 17.83
C LEU A 237 9.11 0.47 17.06
N PHE A 238 8.25 0.47 16.03
CA PHE A 238 7.77 -0.76 15.39
C PHE A 238 8.31 -0.99 13.98
N THR A 239 8.96 0.01 13.34
CA THR A 239 9.48 -0.16 11.98
C THR A 239 11.00 -0.08 11.92
N PRO A 240 11.68 -1.02 11.24
CA PRO A 240 13.13 -1.01 11.12
C PRO A 240 13.60 0.06 10.12
N ASN A 241 14.58 0.88 10.49
CA ASN A 241 15.21 1.86 9.59
C ASN A 241 16.03 1.20 8.46
N GLU A 242 16.53 -0.02 8.70
CA GLU A 242 17.43 -0.76 7.80
C GLU A 242 16.68 -1.39 6.61
N MET A 243 15.34 -1.31 6.57
CA MET A 243 14.54 -1.79 5.43
C MET A 243 14.60 -0.88 4.19
N PHE A 244 15.30 0.24 4.26
CA PHE A 244 15.50 1.09 3.08
C PHE A 244 16.65 0.56 2.25
N PRO A 245 16.47 0.45 0.90
CA PRO A 245 17.57 0.02 0.05
C PRO A 245 18.74 0.98 0.18
N VAL A 246 19.94 0.44 0.22
CA VAL A 246 21.16 1.24 0.00
C VAL A 246 20.97 1.96 -1.34
N LYS A 247 21.36 3.23 -1.45
CA LYS A 247 21.22 3.99 -2.70
C LYS A 247 22.08 3.36 -3.80
N TYR A 248 21.43 2.66 -4.71
CA TYR A 248 22.03 2.27 -5.98
C TYR A 248 21.62 3.26 -7.08
N ARG A 249 22.45 3.34 -8.13
CA ARG A 249 22.13 4.13 -9.33
C ARG A 249 20.74 3.77 -9.87
N ARG A 250 19.92 4.77 -10.20
CA ARG A 250 18.61 4.57 -10.82
C ARG A 250 18.79 4.32 -12.33
N GLY A 251 18.25 3.21 -12.84
CA GLY A 251 18.22 2.90 -14.27
C GLY A 251 17.81 1.44 -14.50
N LYS A 252 17.45 1.09 -15.73
CA LYS A 252 17.12 -0.30 -16.12
C LYS A 252 18.29 -1.27 -15.87
N THR A 253 19.51 -0.77 -15.87
CA THR A 253 20.76 -1.54 -15.64
C THR A 253 21.28 -1.44 -14.20
N ALA A 254 20.55 -0.85 -13.26
CA ALA A 254 21.01 -0.67 -11.88
C ALA A 254 21.30 -2.00 -11.14
N HIS A 255 20.63 -3.07 -11.55
CA HIS A 255 20.88 -4.43 -11.04
C HIS A 255 22.19 -5.02 -11.55
N LEU A 256 22.71 -4.50 -12.65
CA LEU A 256 23.98 -4.93 -13.28
C LEU A 256 25.18 -4.12 -12.77
N ASP A 257 24.94 -3.01 -12.07
CA ASP A 257 26.02 -2.19 -11.52
C ASP A 257 26.61 -2.87 -10.29
N VAL A 258 27.71 -3.58 -10.50
CA VAL A 258 28.54 -4.22 -9.47
C VAL A 258 29.78 -3.39 -9.14
N THR A 259 29.84 -2.14 -9.59
CA THR A 259 30.93 -1.18 -9.34
C THR A 259 30.63 -0.30 -8.11
N GLY A 260 31.61 0.50 -7.68
CA GLY A 260 31.47 1.43 -6.56
C GLY A 260 31.07 0.76 -5.24
N LYS A 261 30.24 1.38 -4.46
CA LYS A 261 29.86 0.92 -3.11
C LYS A 261 29.22 -0.47 -3.07
N ARG A 262 28.52 -0.88 -4.12
CA ARG A 262 27.94 -2.22 -4.19
C ARG A 262 29.02 -3.27 -4.45
N GLY A 263 29.94 -3.00 -5.36
CA GLY A 263 31.09 -3.85 -5.60
C GLY A 263 31.99 -3.99 -4.37
N GLU A 264 32.19 -2.91 -3.61
CA GLU A 264 32.89 -2.94 -2.33
C GLU A 264 32.16 -3.83 -1.31
N ALA A 265 30.84 -3.70 -1.20
CA ALA A 265 30.04 -4.53 -0.31
C ALA A 265 30.08 -6.01 -0.70
N ILE A 266 30.04 -6.34 -2.00
CA ILE A 266 30.17 -7.72 -2.51
C ILE A 266 31.54 -8.26 -2.14
N ARG A 267 32.66 -7.54 -2.44
CA ARG A 267 34.01 -7.97 -2.12
C ARG A 267 34.21 -8.20 -0.63
N ALA A 268 33.75 -7.25 0.19
CA ALA A 268 33.86 -7.37 1.65
C ALA A 268 33.05 -8.56 2.19
N ALA A 269 31.85 -8.78 1.71
CA ALA A 269 30.99 -9.87 2.15
C ALA A 269 31.55 -11.26 1.74
N VAL A 270 32.10 -11.39 0.51
CA VAL A 270 32.70 -12.62 0.03
C VAL A 270 33.99 -12.93 0.81
N LEU A 271 34.82 -11.92 1.11
CA LEU A 271 36.00 -12.09 1.94
C LEU A 271 35.65 -12.50 3.37
N ASP A 272 34.69 -11.83 4.00
CA ASP A 272 34.31 -12.10 5.39
C ASP A 272 33.67 -13.48 5.59
N GLN A 273 32.81 -13.90 4.64
CA GLN A 273 31.99 -15.11 4.79
C GLN A 273 32.63 -16.36 4.15
N LEU A 274 33.31 -16.23 3.01
CA LEU A 274 33.96 -17.36 2.31
C LEU A 274 35.51 -17.36 2.40
N GLY A 275 36.11 -16.23 2.77
CA GLY A 275 37.57 -16.10 2.81
C GLY A 275 38.21 -15.89 1.42
N LEU A 276 37.41 -15.60 0.40
CA LEU A 276 37.86 -15.38 -0.96
C LEU A 276 38.11 -13.89 -1.20
N THR A 277 39.35 -13.54 -1.61
CA THR A 277 39.69 -12.16 -1.97
C THR A 277 39.31 -11.90 -3.42
N VAL A 278 38.19 -11.19 -3.65
CA VAL A 278 37.69 -10.83 -4.99
C VAL A 278 38.42 -9.59 -5.50
N ILE A 279 39.14 -9.73 -6.61
CA ILE A 279 39.86 -8.64 -7.29
C ILE A 279 38.93 -7.87 -8.20
N ASP A 280 38.15 -8.59 -9.03
CA ASP A 280 37.25 -8.02 -10.03
C ASP A 280 35.94 -8.80 -10.10
N ALA A 281 34.84 -8.09 -10.41
CA ALA A 281 33.48 -8.68 -10.56
C ALA A 281 32.84 -8.13 -11.84
N LYS A 282 32.52 -9.03 -12.76
CA LYS A 282 31.88 -8.66 -14.04
C LYS A 282 30.59 -9.41 -14.25
N PRO A 283 29.50 -8.74 -14.69
CA PRO A 283 28.29 -9.44 -15.15
C PRO A 283 28.58 -10.27 -16.40
N VAL A 284 28.00 -11.46 -16.48
CA VAL A 284 28.13 -12.38 -17.63
C VAL A 284 26.76 -12.98 -17.97
N GLY A 285 26.55 -13.33 -19.27
CA GLY A 285 25.36 -14.08 -19.70
C GLY A 285 24.05 -13.39 -19.40
N LEU A 286 23.91 -12.10 -19.69
CA LEU A 286 22.74 -11.27 -19.32
C LEU A 286 21.47 -11.56 -20.11
N GLU A 287 21.53 -12.24 -21.24
CA GLU A 287 20.38 -12.60 -22.07
C GLU A 287 19.58 -13.75 -21.38
N GLY A 288 18.40 -13.40 -20.87
CA GLY A 288 17.48 -14.37 -20.25
C GLY A 288 17.60 -14.54 -18.72
N SER A 289 18.36 -13.72 -18.02
CA SER A 289 18.59 -13.82 -16.56
C SER A 289 17.49 -13.20 -15.70
N GLY A 290 16.22 -13.55 -15.93
CA GLY A 290 15.07 -13.00 -15.16
C GLY A 290 15.09 -13.35 -13.66
N GLY A 291 15.77 -14.41 -13.24
CA GLY A 291 15.77 -14.95 -11.86
C GLY A 291 16.93 -14.48 -10.98
N SER A 292 18.04 -14.03 -11.56
CA SER A 292 19.25 -13.60 -10.83
C SER A 292 20.14 -12.73 -11.72
N THR A 293 21.20 -12.11 -11.13
CA THR A 293 22.25 -11.45 -11.91
C THR A 293 23.52 -12.32 -11.87
N PRO A 294 23.90 -12.97 -12.98
CA PRO A 294 25.11 -13.79 -13.04
C PRO A 294 26.36 -12.93 -13.10
N LEU A 295 27.37 -13.30 -12.31
CA LEU A 295 28.65 -12.61 -12.17
C LEU A 295 29.80 -13.59 -12.32
N ARG A 296 30.87 -13.16 -12.97
CA ARG A 296 32.16 -13.78 -12.91
C ARG A 296 33.06 -12.99 -11.96
N LEU A 297 33.55 -13.65 -10.93
CA LEU A 297 34.43 -13.05 -9.94
C LEU A 297 35.87 -13.60 -10.15
N ARG A 298 36.82 -12.69 -10.33
CA ARG A 298 38.24 -13.04 -10.32
C ARG A 298 38.76 -13.03 -8.88
N VAL A 299 39.36 -14.11 -8.45
CA VAL A 299 39.80 -14.34 -7.07
C VAL A 299 41.33 -14.31 -7.01
N ALA A 300 41.87 -13.70 -5.94
CA ALA A 300 43.31 -13.66 -5.69
C ALA A 300 43.87 -15.06 -5.39
N GLY A 301 45.09 -15.30 -5.83
CA GLY A 301 45.82 -16.54 -5.64
C GLY A 301 46.44 -17.04 -6.95
N ASP A 302 45.62 -17.30 -7.94
CA ASP A 302 46.01 -17.55 -9.32
C ASP A 302 45.45 -16.43 -10.18
N PRO A 303 46.21 -15.72 -11.05
CA PRO A 303 45.69 -14.62 -11.86
C PRO A 303 44.52 -14.99 -12.73
N ASP A 304 44.41 -16.25 -13.12
CA ASP A 304 43.34 -16.77 -14.01
C ASP A 304 42.28 -17.59 -13.24
N SER A 305 42.27 -17.52 -11.92
CA SER A 305 41.26 -18.21 -11.12
C SER A 305 39.97 -17.43 -11.09
N TYR A 306 38.88 -18.10 -11.45
CA TYR A 306 37.55 -17.53 -11.48
C TYR A 306 36.54 -18.36 -10.67
N VAL A 307 35.59 -17.69 -10.09
CA VAL A 307 34.39 -18.32 -9.53
C VAL A 307 33.13 -17.68 -10.14
N PHE A 308 32.09 -18.48 -10.28
CA PHE A 308 30.81 -18.00 -10.73
C PHE A 308 29.95 -17.57 -9.53
N ALA A 309 29.16 -16.54 -9.69
CA ALA A 309 28.27 -16.10 -8.62
C ALA A 309 26.94 -15.63 -9.20
N LYS A 310 25.85 -15.98 -8.55
CA LYS A 310 24.52 -15.47 -8.86
C LYS A 310 24.07 -14.50 -7.77
N LEU A 311 23.82 -13.26 -8.15
CA LEU A 311 23.32 -12.24 -7.25
C LEU A 311 21.79 -12.22 -7.26
N PHE A 312 21.19 -12.45 -6.09
CA PHE A 312 19.76 -12.45 -5.87
C PHE A 312 19.32 -11.23 -5.07
N ALA A 313 18.28 -10.56 -5.52
CA ALA A 313 17.71 -9.37 -4.88
C ALA A 313 16.17 -9.46 -4.86
N MET A 314 15.52 -8.60 -4.07
CA MET A 314 14.05 -8.54 -4.01
C MET A 314 13.38 -8.26 -5.34
N SER A 315 14.08 -7.64 -6.30
CA SER A 315 13.60 -7.48 -7.68
C SER A 315 13.34 -8.82 -8.36
N HIS A 316 14.22 -9.80 -8.16
CA HIS A 316 14.09 -11.14 -8.75
C HIS A 316 12.91 -11.92 -8.13
N VAL A 317 12.73 -11.83 -6.80
CA VAL A 317 11.54 -12.42 -6.12
C VAL A 317 10.24 -11.83 -6.63
N ARG A 318 10.22 -10.52 -6.94
CA ARG A 318 9.03 -9.88 -7.51
C ARG A 318 8.78 -10.33 -8.95
N ALA A 319 9.83 -10.41 -9.76
CA ALA A 319 9.73 -10.89 -11.15
C ALA A 319 9.18 -12.32 -11.18
N ASP A 320 9.73 -13.22 -10.35
CA ASP A 320 9.24 -14.60 -10.19
C ASP A 320 7.75 -14.65 -9.81
N ARG A 321 7.32 -13.81 -8.88
CA ARG A 321 5.90 -13.76 -8.47
C ARG A 321 4.97 -13.30 -9.57
N TRP A 322 5.32 -12.24 -10.29
CA TRP A 322 4.51 -11.75 -11.39
C TRP A 322 4.43 -12.77 -12.52
N TYR A 323 5.56 -13.43 -12.81
CA TYR A 323 5.62 -14.50 -13.79
C TYR A 323 4.70 -15.68 -13.38
N LYS A 324 4.83 -16.17 -12.15
CA LYS A 324 4.01 -17.27 -11.62
C LYS A 324 2.54 -16.88 -11.49
N LEU A 325 2.22 -15.65 -11.07
CA LEU A 325 0.86 -15.14 -11.02
C LEU A 325 0.23 -15.11 -12.43
N GLY A 326 0.95 -14.58 -13.42
CA GLY A 326 0.49 -14.57 -14.81
C GLY A 326 0.23 -15.98 -15.34
N ARG A 327 1.11 -16.92 -15.06
CA ARG A 327 0.92 -18.34 -15.43
C ARG A 327 -0.28 -18.97 -14.70
N THR A 328 -0.45 -18.68 -13.41
CA THR A 328 -1.58 -19.17 -12.62
C THR A 328 -2.92 -18.63 -13.17
N ILE A 329 -2.96 -17.37 -13.59
CA ILE A 329 -4.16 -16.79 -14.23
C ILE A 329 -4.45 -17.47 -15.57
N LEU A 330 -3.42 -17.70 -16.40
CA LEU A 330 -3.59 -18.26 -17.76
C LEU A 330 -3.82 -19.78 -17.77
N TYR A 331 -3.10 -20.53 -16.95
CA TYR A 331 -3.04 -22.00 -16.99
C TYR A 331 -3.51 -22.69 -15.71
N GLY A 332 -3.80 -21.95 -14.68
CA GLY A 332 -4.11 -22.43 -13.35
C GLY A 332 -2.88 -22.77 -12.51
N ARG A 333 -3.15 -23.30 -11.33
CA ARG A 333 -2.10 -23.75 -10.42
C ARG A 333 -1.45 -24.98 -11.03
N LEU A 334 -0.35 -24.78 -11.73
CA LEU A 334 0.53 -25.87 -12.12
C LEU A 334 1.21 -26.35 -10.83
N GLU A 335 1.29 -27.65 -10.66
CA GLU A 335 1.86 -28.28 -9.46
C GLU A 335 3.17 -27.60 -9.06
N ASP A 336 3.32 -27.29 -7.76
CA ASP A 336 4.53 -26.81 -7.10
C ASP A 336 5.14 -25.48 -7.60
N GLU A 337 4.41 -24.69 -8.35
CA GLU A 337 4.85 -23.33 -8.72
C GLU A 337 4.52 -22.27 -7.65
N ALA A 338 4.65 -22.60 -6.37
CA ALA A 338 4.48 -21.61 -5.30
C ALA A 338 5.57 -20.53 -5.42
N PRO A 339 5.19 -19.23 -5.40
CA PRO A 339 6.17 -18.17 -5.47
C PRO A 339 7.00 -18.11 -4.19
N PHE A 340 8.28 -17.82 -4.31
CA PHE A 340 9.16 -17.61 -3.16
C PHE A 340 8.74 -16.37 -2.37
N GLN A 341 8.78 -16.47 -1.03
CA GLN A 341 8.33 -15.38 -0.17
C GLN A 341 9.43 -14.35 0.11
N ASN A 342 10.69 -14.78 0.10
CA ASN A 342 11.84 -13.90 0.34
C ASN A 342 13.06 -14.37 -0.48
N VAL A 343 14.07 -13.49 -0.56
CA VAL A 343 15.31 -13.73 -1.32
C VAL A 343 16.10 -14.89 -0.72
N ARG A 344 16.15 -14.99 0.59
CA ARG A 344 16.89 -16.04 1.29
C ARG A 344 16.40 -17.44 0.90
N ARG A 345 15.09 -17.67 0.93
CA ARG A 345 14.52 -18.97 0.53
C ARG A 345 14.80 -19.33 -0.91
N LEU A 346 14.83 -18.32 -1.77
CA LEU A 346 15.16 -18.50 -3.18
C LEU A 346 16.60 -18.99 -3.37
N VAL A 347 17.56 -18.39 -2.66
CA VAL A 347 18.98 -18.77 -2.71
C VAL A 347 19.24 -20.11 -2.02
N GLU A 348 18.64 -20.32 -0.84
CA GLU A 348 18.72 -21.60 -0.12
C GLU A 348 18.20 -22.76 -0.96
N TYR A 349 17.14 -22.54 -1.74
CA TYR A 349 16.59 -23.56 -2.63
C TYR A 349 17.58 -23.93 -3.74
N GLU A 350 18.20 -22.96 -4.42
CA GLU A 350 19.16 -23.23 -5.48
C GLU A 350 20.43 -23.91 -4.96
N ASP A 351 20.98 -23.48 -3.81
CA ASP A 351 22.10 -24.15 -3.16
C ASP A 351 21.75 -25.61 -2.80
N HIS A 352 20.55 -25.83 -2.26
CA HIS A 352 20.08 -27.18 -1.94
C HIS A 352 19.96 -28.07 -3.19
N MET A 353 19.42 -27.55 -4.29
CA MET A 353 19.30 -28.30 -5.54
C MET A 353 20.66 -28.64 -6.14
N LEU A 354 21.65 -27.71 -6.10
CA LEU A 354 23.01 -28.00 -6.55
C LEU A 354 23.62 -29.14 -5.74
N ARG A 355 23.49 -29.14 -4.41
CA ARG A 355 24.01 -30.21 -3.55
C ARG A 355 23.32 -31.54 -3.83
N LEU A 356 22.00 -31.53 -3.96
CA LEU A 356 21.20 -32.71 -4.24
C LEU A 356 21.59 -33.35 -5.57
N LEU A 357 21.72 -32.56 -6.65
CA LEU A 357 22.14 -33.07 -7.96
C LEU A 357 23.54 -33.70 -7.90
N ARG A 358 24.48 -33.07 -7.20
CA ARG A 358 25.82 -33.63 -7.01
C ARG A 358 25.82 -34.95 -6.23
N ASP A 359 25.04 -35.03 -5.14
CA ASP A 359 24.89 -36.27 -4.35
C ASP A 359 24.29 -37.40 -5.18
N MET A 360 23.47 -37.07 -6.19
CA MET A 360 22.92 -38.03 -7.17
C MET A 360 23.87 -38.32 -8.35
N GLY A 361 25.11 -37.81 -8.32
CA GLY A 361 26.08 -38.01 -9.37
C GLY A 361 25.75 -37.30 -10.70
N ILE A 362 24.94 -36.26 -10.66
CA ILE A 362 24.60 -35.45 -11.84
C ILE A 362 25.65 -34.33 -11.97
N PRO A 363 26.33 -34.19 -13.13
CA PRO A 363 27.36 -33.18 -13.33
C PRO A 363 26.82 -31.77 -13.25
N THR A 364 27.14 -31.03 -12.20
CA THR A 364 26.74 -29.64 -11.99
C THR A 364 27.81 -28.90 -11.17
N ALA A 365 27.73 -27.55 -11.17
CA ALA A 365 28.68 -26.70 -10.49
C ALA A 365 28.75 -26.96 -8.97
N ALA A 366 29.94 -27.02 -8.42
CA ALA A 366 30.17 -27.15 -6.98
C ALA A 366 29.78 -25.84 -6.26
N PRO A 367 28.85 -25.83 -5.27
CA PRO A 367 28.56 -24.65 -4.50
C PRO A 367 29.61 -24.39 -3.43
N TYR A 368 30.23 -23.22 -3.45
CA TYR A 368 31.16 -22.75 -2.39
C TYR A 368 30.39 -22.23 -1.19
N GLY A 369 29.22 -21.58 -1.39
CA GLY A 369 28.34 -21.14 -0.33
C GLY A 369 27.47 -19.94 -0.67
N ILE A 370 26.64 -19.60 0.30
CA ILE A 370 25.76 -18.44 0.25
C ILE A 370 26.41 -17.29 1.01
N VAL A 371 26.46 -16.11 0.38
CA VAL A 371 26.99 -14.87 0.96
C VAL A 371 25.86 -13.87 1.13
N GLU A 372 25.66 -13.36 2.33
CA GLU A 372 24.70 -12.29 2.61
C GLU A 372 25.37 -10.93 2.41
N ILE A 373 24.90 -10.14 1.43
CA ILE A 373 25.43 -8.80 1.15
C ILE A 373 24.68 -7.75 1.96
N THR A 374 23.34 -7.73 1.81
CA THR A 374 22.46 -6.88 2.59
C THR A 374 21.44 -7.76 3.31
N PRO A 375 21.30 -7.66 4.65
CA PRO A 375 20.39 -8.52 5.40
C PRO A 375 18.97 -8.58 4.82
N ASP A 376 18.47 -9.79 4.62
CA ASP A 376 17.14 -10.13 4.07
C ASP A 376 16.85 -9.60 2.65
N ARG A 377 17.80 -9.02 1.93
CA ARG A 377 17.56 -8.35 0.65
C ARG A 377 18.42 -8.77 -0.51
N GLU A 378 19.71 -8.98 -0.26
CA GLU A 378 20.66 -9.32 -1.30
C GLU A 378 21.57 -10.44 -0.83
N TYR A 379 21.61 -11.49 -1.63
CA TYR A 379 22.42 -12.68 -1.40
C TYR A 379 23.18 -13.01 -2.66
N LEU A 380 24.35 -13.61 -2.48
CA LEU A 380 25.15 -14.14 -3.54
C LEU A 380 25.32 -15.65 -3.34
N LEU A 381 24.99 -16.43 -4.34
CA LEU A 381 25.34 -17.85 -4.40
C LEU A 381 26.63 -17.97 -5.20
N VAL A 382 27.72 -18.42 -4.55
CA VAL A 382 29.02 -18.59 -5.19
C VAL A 382 29.23 -20.06 -5.51
N THR A 383 29.59 -20.34 -6.76
CA THR A 383 29.77 -21.69 -7.28
C THR A 383 31.06 -21.79 -8.10
N GLU A 384 31.45 -22.99 -8.46
CA GLU A 384 32.48 -23.27 -9.42
C GLU A 384 32.21 -22.57 -10.76
N PHE A 385 33.29 -22.10 -11.39
CA PHE A 385 33.30 -21.58 -12.74
C PHE A 385 33.93 -22.60 -13.69
N PHE A 386 33.22 -22.97 -14.75
CA PHE A 386 33.76 -23.89 -15.75
C PHE A 386 34.57 -23.14 -16.81
N ASP A 387 35.85 -22.95 -16.54
CA ASP A 387 36.72 -22.27 -17.48
C ASP A 387 36.94 -23.08 -18.75
N GLY A 388 36.88 -22.42 -19.92
CA GLY A 388 36.99 -23.07 -21.23
C GLY A 388 35.77 -23.84 -21.70
N ALA A 389 34.71 -23.97 -20.87
CA ALA A 389 33.49 -24.63 -21.29
C ALA A 389 32.70 -23.78 -22.31
N LYS A 390 32.06 -24.43 -23.29
CA LYS A 390 31.20 -23.80 -24.30
C LYS A 390 29.75 -24.24 -24.08
N GLU A 391 28.80 -23.37 -24.39
CA GLU A 391 27.39 -23.78 -24.48
C GLU A 391 27.23 -24.88 -25.54
N ILE A 392 26.37 -25.88 -25.29
CA ILE A 392 26.18 -26.99 -26.22
C ILE A 392 25.71 -26.49 -27.60
N GLY A 393 25.10 -25.32 -27.67
CA GLY A 393 24.73 -24.66 -28.90
C GLY A 393 25.92 -24.24 -29.77
N GLU A 394 27.13 -24.11 -29.19
CA GLU A 394 28.38 -23.69 -29.87
C GLU A 394 29.43 -24.79 -29.84
N ALA A 395 29.25 -25.84 -29.03
CA ALA A 395 30.20 -26.91 -28.87
C ALA A 395 30.09 -27.94 -30.01
N GLU A 396 31.15 -28.75 -30.19
CA GLU A 396 31.08 -29.97 -31.00
C GLU A 396 30.29 -31.03 -30.24
N VAL A 397 29.33 -31.65 -30.92
CA VAL A 397 28.44 -32.69 -30.35
C VAL A 397 28.71 -34.00 -31.08
N ASP A 398 29.51 -34.85 -30.46
CA ASP A 398 29.78 -36.22 -30.91
C ASP A 398 28.83 -37.20 -30.23
N ASP A 399 29.04 -38.50 -30.48
CA ASP A 399 28.24 -39.58 -29.91
C ASP A 399 28.43 -39.69 -28.37
N GLY A 400 29.62 -39.35 -27.84
CA GLY A 400 29.87 -39.33 -26.43
C GLY A 400 29.07 -38.29 -25.71
N VAL A 401 29.08 -37.07 -26.24
CA VAL A 401 28.30 -35.95 -25.71
C VAL A 401 26.77 -36.27 -25.77
N ILE A 402 26.28 -36.90 -26.85
CA ILE A 402 24.89 -37.30 -26.92
C ILE A 402 24.54 -38.32 -25.82
N ASP A 403 25.37 -39.38 -25.67
CA ASP A 403 25.13 -40.42 -24.67
C ASP A 403 25.16 -39.87 -23.24
N GLU A 404 26.14 -38.99 -22.94
CA GLU A 404 26.25 -38.36 -21.61
C GLU A 404 25.08 -37.46 -21.31
N ALA A 405 24.66 -36.60 -22.26
CA ALA A 405 23.48 -35.73 -22.10
C ALA A 405 22.20 -36.52 -21.86
N LEU A 406 21.97 -37.60 -22.59
CA LEU A 406 20.83 -38.47 -22.38
C LEU A 406 20.93 -39.25 -21.06
N THR A 407 22.14 -39.65 -20.64
CA THR A 407 22.37 -40.28 -19.35
C THR A 407 22.08 -39.33 -18.18
N ILE A 408 22.36 -38.03 -18.32
CA ILE A 408 21.96 -37.02 -17.33
C ILE A 408 20.44 -36.99 -17.14
N ILE A 409 19.67 -36.99 -18.23
CA ILE A 409 18.20 -37.08 -18.18
C ILE A 409 17.72 -38.39 -17.53
N ARG A 410 18.36 -39.50 -17.85
CA ARG A 410 18.01 -40.80 -17.26
C ARG A 410 18.26 -40.78 -15.75
N ARG A 411 19.40 -40.27 -15.30
CA ARG A 411 19.71 -40.12 -13.88
C ARG A 411 18.74 -39.17 -13.14
N LEU A 412 18.31 -38.10 -13.79
CA LEU A 412 17.26 -37.22 -13.24
C LEU A 412 15.96 -37.98 -13.03
N TRP A 413 15.55 -38.83 -14.01
CA TRP A 413 14.34 -39.63 -13.88
C TRP A 413 14.46 -40.65 -12.73
N ASP A 414 15.57 -41.38 -12.68
CA ASP A 414 15.81 -42.41 -11.66
C ASP A 414 15.88 -41.80 -10.25
N ALA A 415 16.38 -40.56 -10.12
CA ALA A 415 16.40 -39.80 -8.90
C ALA A 415 15.05 -39.12 -8.54
N GLY A 416 14.03 -39.26 -9.38
CA GLY A 416 12.73 -38.59 -9.19
C GLY A 416 12.82 -37.08 -9.29
N LEU A 417 13.65 -36.56 -10.20
CA LEU A 417 13.90 -35.14 -10.42
C LEU A 417 13.50 -34.72 -11.85
N ALA A 418 13.16 -33.43 -12.03
CA ALA A 418 13.07 -32.79 -13.34
C ALA A 418 13.80 -31.43 -13.30
N HIS A 419 14.54 -31.12 -14.37
CA HIS A 419 15.25 -29.85 -14.50
C HIS A 419 14.33 -28.68 -14.87
N ARG A 420 13.37 -28.93 -15.74
CA ARG A 420 12.31 -28.03 -16.19
C ARG A 420 12.76 -26.81 -17.04
N ASP A 421 14.06 -26.63 -17.26
CA ASP A 421 14.61 -25.56 -18.10
C ASP A 421 15.81 -26.07 -18.92
N VAL A 422 15.64 -27.26 -19.54
CA VAL A 422 16.64 -27.83 -20.44
C VAL A 422 16.67 -27.01 -21.73
N LYS A 423 17.75 -26.25 -21.92
CA LYS A 423 18.00 -25.38 -23.07
C LYS A 423 19.51 -25.28 -23.33
N PRO A 424 19.96 -24.84 -24.51
CA PRO A 424 21.40 -24.78 -24.84
C PRO A 424 22.27 -24.01 -23.84
N ALA A 425 21.79 -22.86 -23.35
CA ALA A 425 22.54 -22.05 -22.37
C ALA A 425 22.73 -22.73 -21.01
N ASN A 426 21.95 -23.76 -20.69
CA ASN A 426 22.04 -24.48 -19.41
C ASN A 426 22.82 -25.79 -19.52
N LEU A 427 23.40 -26.07 -20.68
CA LEU A 427 24.21 -27.24 -20.97
C LEU A 427 25.58 -26.79 -21.45
N LEU A 428 26.60 -26.99 -20.62
CA LEU A 428 27.96 -26.65 -20.98
C LEU A 428 28.73 -27.94 -21.36
N VAL A 429 29.57 -27.83 -22.37
CA VAL A 429 30.49 -28.91 -22.80
C VAL A 429 31.92 -28.46 -22.54
N ARG A 430 32.65 -29.26 -21.77
CA ARG A 430 34.08 -29.07 -21.50
C ARG A 430 34.80 -30.41 -21.65
N ASP A 431 35.80 -30.43 -22.48
CA ASP A 431 36.63 -31.62 -22.73
C ASP A 431 35.80 -32.89 -23.12
N GLY A 432 34.70 -32.68 -23.84
CA GLY A 432 33.79 -33.76 -24.25
C GLY A 432 32.75 -34.16 -23.19
N HIS A 433 32.81 -33.54 -21.99
CA HIS A 433 31.87 -33.84 -20.91
C HIS A 433 30.76 -32.76 -20.75
N VAL A 434 29.53 -33.21 -20.50
CA VAL A 434 28.36 -32.34 -20.36
C VAL A 434 28.17 -31.93 -18.90
N GLN A 435 27.99 -30.64 -18.65
CA GLN A 435 27.68 -30.05 -17.34
C GLN A 435 26.29 -29.41 -17.39
N LEU A 436 25.42 -29.75 -16.43
CA LEU A 436 24.10 -29.18 -16.28
C LEU A 436 24.14 -28.01 -15.30
N ILE A 437 23.78 -26.81 -15.76
CA ILE A 437 23.79 -25.60 -14.94
C ILE A 437 22.40 -24.96 -14.83
N ASP A 438 22.26 -23.93 -14.01
CA ASP A 438 21.02 -23.16 -13.77
C ASP A 438 19.87 -24.03 -13.23
N VAL A 439 20.08 -24.55 -12.04
CA VAL A 439 19.20 -25.50 -11.35
C VAL A 439 18.00 -24.85 -10.65
N PHE A 440 17.73 -23.58 -10.92
CA PHE A 440 16.68 -22.80 -10.28
C PHE A 440 15.28 -23.42 -10.39
N PHE A 441 14.99 -24.06 -11.51
CA PHE A 441 13.68 -24.69 -11.78
C PHE A 441 13.62 -26.19 -11.44
N VAL A 442 14.70 -26.78 -10.96
CA VAL A 442 14.73 -28.19 -10.59
C VAL A 442 13.64 -28.49 -9.56
N GLN A 443 12.96 -29.59 -9.77
CA GLN A 443 11.85 -30.04 -8.92
C GLN A 443 12.05 -31.47 -8.46
N VAL A 444 11.80 -31.70 -7.16
CA VAL A 444 11.78 -33.02 -6.53
C VAL A 444 10.38 -33.60 -6.65
N ARG A 445 10.26 -34.87 -7.05
CA ARG A 445 9.00 -35.58 -7.32
C ARG A 445 8.07 -34.79 -8.24
N PRO A 446 8.53 -34.42 -9.44
CA PRO A 446 7.71 -33.74 -10.42
C PRO A 446 6.62 -34.65 -10.92
N SER A 447 5.58 -34.07 -11.53
CA SER A 447 4.64 -34.88 -12.33
C SER A 447 5.38 -35.53 -13.52
N PRO A 448 4.98 -36.77 -13.93
CA PRO A 448 5.68 -37.51 -14.98
C PRO A 448 5.85 -36.74 -16.30
N TRP A 449 4.88 -35.94 -16.68
CA TRP A 449 4.96 -35.16 -17.92
C TRP A 449 6.09 -34.09 -17.88
N ARG A 450 6.56 -33.66 -16.71
CA ARG A 450 7.68 -32.73 -16.57
C ARG A 450 9.01 -33.37 -16.90
N GLN A 451 9.21 -34.61 -16.46
CA GLN A 451 10.37 -35.40 -16.81
C GLN A 451 10.36 -35.74 -18.32
N ALA A 452 9.19 -36.06 -18.83
CA ALA A 452 8.97 -36.30 -20.28
C ALA A 452 9.36 -35.07 -21.11
N VAL A 453 8.98 -33.86 -20.68
CA VAL A 453 9.37 -32.60 -21.35
C VAL A 453 10.87 -32.38 -21.34
N ASP A 454 11.57 -32.66 -20.21
CA ASP A 454 13.02 -32.55 -20.15
C ASP A 454 13.72 -33.47 -21.13
N LEU A 455 13.23 -34.72 -21.31
CA LEU A 455 13.75 -35.65 -22.33
C LEU A 455 13.56 -35.07 -23.73
N ALA A 456 12.36 -34.64 -24.08
CA ALA A 456 12.09 -34.07 -25.40
C ALA A 456 12.95 -32.80 -25.67
N ASN A 457 13.08 -31.90 -24.70
CA ASN A 457 13.90 -30.72 -24.85
C ASN A 457 15.39 -31.08 -25.03
N MET A 458 15.92 -32.08 -24.29
CA MET A 458 17.30 -32.55 -24.45
C MET A 458 17.50 -33.15 -25.86
N MET A 459 16.61 -34.01 -26.32
CA MET A 459 16.68 -34.59 -27.66
C MET A 459 16.64 -33.52 -28.75
N LEU A 460 15.78 -32.50 -28.59
CA LEU A 460 15.69 -31.39 -29.55
C LEU A 460 16.97 -30.52 -29.53
N VAL A 461 17.57 -30.22 -28.35
CA VAL A 461 18.84 -29.49 -28.26
C VAL A 461 19.96 -30.23 -29.00
N LEU A 462 20.06 -31.55 -28.79
CA LEU A 462 21.05 -32.40 -29.46
C LEU A 462 20.80 -32.50 -30.99
N ALA A 463 19.55 -32.65 -31.42
CA ALA A 463 19.20 -32.76 -32.82
C ALA A 463 19.43 -31.47 -33.63
N VAL A 464 19.26 -30.30 -33.02
CA VAL A 464 19.64 -29.02 -33.66
C VAL A 464 21.12 -29.01 -34.03
N ARG A 465 21.98 -29.63 -33.22
CA ARG A 465 23.44 -29.72 -33.46
C ARG A 465 23.88 -30.90 -34.34
N THR A 466 23.00 -31.90 -34.47
CA THR A 466 23.27 -33.13 -35.20
C THR A 466 22.07 -33.46 -36.14
N ASP A 467 21.44 -34.59 -35.97
CA ASP A 467 20.22 -34.99 -36.67
C ASP A 467 19.28 -35.81 -35.75
N ALA A 468 17.99 -35.80 -36.06
CA ALA A 468 16.98 -36.44 -35.24
C ALA A 468 17.12 -37.97 -35.19
N HIS A 469 17.45 -38.60 -36.30
CA HIS A 469 17.58 -40.03 -36.36
C HIS A 469 18.74 -40.55 -35.49
N ARG A 470 19.90 -39.90 -35.57
CA ARG A 470 21.09 -40.20 -34.75
C ARG A 470 20.76 -40.10 -33.24
N VAL A 471 20.14 -38.99 -32.82
CA VAL A 471 19.75 -38.78 -31.41
C VAL A 471 18.70 -39.84 -30.99
N TYR A 472 17.73 -40.15 -31.83
CA TYR A 472 16.72 -41.18 -31.54
C TYR A 472 17.34 -42.57 -31.32
N GLN A 473 18.23 -43.00 -32.20
CA GLN A 473 18.91 -44.30 -32.08
C GLN A 473 19.72 -44.42 -30.80
N ARG A 474 20.34 -43.30 -30.36
CA ARG A 474 21.09 -43.26 -29.10
C ARG A 474 20.19 -43.22 -27.88
N ALA A 475 19.05 -42.50 -27.96
CA ALA A 475 18.06 -42.43 -26.90
C ALA A 475 17.42 -43.81 -26.61
N LEU A 476 17.24 -44.67 -27.62
CA LEU A 476 16.71 -46.02 -27.45
C LEU A 476 17.56 -46.94 -26.57
N ARG A 477 18.82 -46.58 -26.28
CA ARG A 477 19.66 -47.31 -25.32
C ARG A 477 19.26 -47.07 -23.86
N LEU A 478 18.59 -46.00 -23.58
CA LEU A 478 18.28 -45.54 -22.21
C LEU A 478 16.75 -45.43 -21.98
N PHE A 479 15.96 -45.21 -23.03
CA PHE A 479 14.52 -44.98 -22.97
C PHE A 479 13.78 -45.87 -23.94
N THR A 480 12.57 -46.25 -23.57
CA THR A 480 11.70 -47.02 -24.50
C THR A 480 11.08 -46.10 -25.56
N PRO A 481 10.64 -46.64 -26.71
CA PRO A 481 9.89 -45.86 -27.70
C PRO A 481 8.65 -45.17 -27.11
N ASP A 482 8.02 -45.81 -26.11
CA ASP A 482 6.85 -45.26 -25.41
C ASP A 482 7.21 -44.06 -24.53
N ASP A 483 8.34 -44.07 -23.80
CA ASP A 483 8.85 -42.95 -23.03
C ASP A 483 9.12 -41.73 -23.91
N ILE A 484 9.74 -41.98 -25.07
CA ILE A 484 10.05 -40.91 -26.03
C ILE A 484 8.77 -40.39 -26.68
N ALA A 485 7.79 -41.26 -26.99
CA ALA A 485 6.49 -40.83 -27.52
C ALA A 485 5.73 -39.95 -26.52
N GLU A 486 5.77 -40.31 -25.23
CA GLU A 486 5.19 -39.49 -24.16
C GLU A 486 5.90 -38.11 -24.07
N ALA A 487 7.24 -38.08 -24.17
CA ALA A 487 8.01 -36.86 -24.17
C ALA A 487 7.58 -35.89 -25.29
N PHE A 488 7.42 -36.38 -26.52
CA PHE A 488 6.97 -35.56 -27.66
C PHE A 488 5.47 -35.26 -27.66
N ALA A 489 4.64 -36.07 -26.99
CA ALA A 489 3.23 -35.75 -26.74
C ALA A 489 3.06 -34.60 -25.71
N ALA A 490 3.96 -34.50 -24.72
CA ALA A 490 3.98 -33.45 -23.70
C ALA A 490 4.55 -32.13 -24.21
N THR A 491 5.31 -32.13 -25.31
CA THR A 491 6.02 -30.97 -25.86
C THR A 491 5.08 -30.07 -26.64
N ARG A 492 4.49 -29.09 -26.01
CA ARG A 492 3.66 -28.04 -26.65
C ARG A 492 4.01 -26.64 -26.10
N GLY A 493 4.13 -25.71 -27.04
CA GLY A 493 4.26 -24.24 -26.91
C GLY A 493 4.80 -23.63 -25.61
N VAL A 494 4.18 -23.94 -24.47
CA VAL A 494 4.56 -23.39 -23.14
C VAL A 494 5.60 -24.26 -22.43
N ALA A 495 5.74 -25.52 -22.83
CA ALA A 495 6.61 -26.48 -22.16
C ALA A 495 8.09 -26.35 -22.58
N SER A 496 8.36 -25.84 -23.79
CA SER A 496 9.73 -25.63 -24.27
C SER A 496 10.25 -24.23 -23.98
N PRO A 497 11.52 -24.09 -23.51
CA PRO A 497 12.17 -22.82 -23.27
C PRO A 497 12.21 -21.91 -24.52
N THR A 498 12.16 -20.59 -24.30
CA THR A 498 12.12 -19.61 -25.40
C THR A 498 13.36 -19.70 -26.28
N GLN A 499 14.54 -19.88 -25.69
CA GLN A 499 15.80 -20.03 -26.44
C GLN A 499 15.75 -21.25 -27.38
N LEU A 500 15.33 -22.41 -26.88
CA LEU A 500 15.20 -23.62 -27.70
C LEU A 500 14.20 -23.40 -28.84
N ARG A 501 13.06 -22.78 -28.60
CA ARG A 501 12.07 -22.45 -29.66
C ARG A 501 12.65 -21.52 -30.71
N SER A 502 13.45 -20.53 -30.32
CA SER A 502 14.14 -19.65 -31.26
C SER A 502 15.14 -20.40 -32.13
N MET A 503 15.94 -21.28 -31.53
CA MET A 503 16.91 -22.11 -32.26
C MET A 503 16.22 -23.09 -33.26
N LEU A 504 15.15 -23.76 -32.81
CA LEU A 504 14.35 -24.64 -33.69
C LEU A 504 13.75 -23.87 -34.88
N LYS A 505 13.34 -22.59 -34.63
CA LYS A 505 12.83 -21.75 -35.73
C LYS A 505 13.96 -21.30 -36.68
N GLN A 506 15.16 -21.06 -36.17
CA GLN A 506 16.32 -20.67 -36.99
C GLN A 506 16.88 -21.84 -37.78
N ASP A 507 16.84 -23.05 -37.20
CA ASP A 507 17.28 -24.30 -37.85
C ASP A 507 16.45 -24.65 -39.10
N GLY A 508 15.15 -24.31 -39.07
CA GLY A 508 14.25 -24.47 -40.22
C GLY A 508 13.74 -25.90 -40.47
N ARG A 509 14.33 -26.90 -39.86
CA ARG A 509 13.85 -28.30 -39.90
C ARG A 509 12.67 -28.46 -38.94
N ASN A 510 11.67 -29.29 -39.30
CA ASN A 510 10.60 -29.63 -38.37
C ASN A 510 10.98 -30.83 -37.49
N LEU A 511 12.00 -30.65 -36.65
CA LEU A 511 12.55 -31.73 -35.82
C LEU A 511 11.51 -32.40 -34.91
N VAL A 512 10.51 -31.66 -34.44
CA VAL A 512 9.43 -32.24 -33.62
C VAL A 512 8.60 -33.25 -34.42
N GLU A 513 8.28 -32.94 -35.64
CA GLU A 513 7.52 -33.85 -36.50
C GLU A 513 8.40 -35.01 -37.00
N GLU A 514 9.69 -34.75 -37.24
CA GLU A 514 10.65 -35.77 -37.60
C GLU A 514 10.77 -36.81 -36.48
N PHE A 515 10.92 -36.40 -35.21
CA PHE A 515 10.89 -37.35 -34.09
C PHE A 515 9.58 -38.11 -33.98
N ARG A 516 8.44 -37.44 -34.19
CA ARG A 516 7.12 -38.09 -34.15
C ARG A 516 6.97 -39.17 -35.22
N SER A 517 7.59 -39.01 -36.38
CA SER A 517 7.54 -40.01 -37.42
C SER A 517 8.22 -41.33 -37.05
N PHE A 518 9.11 -41.32 -36.06
CA PHE A 518 9.80 -42.55 -35.56
C PHE A 518 9.04 -43.22 -34.41
N LEU A 519 7.97 -42.60 -33.89
CA LEU A 519 7.32 -42.95 -32.64
C LEU A 519 5.88 -43.47 -32.82
N PRO A 520 5.39 -44.30 -31.89
CA PRO A 520 3.97 -44.66 -31.87
C PRO A 520 3.09 -43.43 -31.64
N GLU A 521 1.93 -43.42 -32.32
CA GLU A 521 1.00 -42.29 -32.26
C GLU A 521 0.40 -42.13 -30.85
N ARG A 522 0.62 -40.97 -30.21
CA ARG A 522 0.06 -40.64 -28.92
C ARG A 522 -0.74 -39.35 -28.95
N ARG A 523 -1.85 -39.32 -28.20
CA ARG A 523 -2.66 -38.09 -28.04
C ARG A 523 -1.90 -37.03 -27.30
N PRO A 524 -1.85 -35.77 -27.78
CA PRO A 524 -1.19 -34.68 -27.12
C PRO A 524 -1.82 -34.35 -25.75
N ILE A 525 -0.99 -34.07 -24.76
CA ILE A 525 -1.45 -33.67 -23.42
C ILE A 525 -2.06 -32.26 -23.47
N GLY A 526 -3.33 -32.12 -23.04
CA GLY A 526 -4.07 -30.88 -23.03
C GLY A 526 -3.91 -30.11 -21.70
N LEU A 527 -3.46 -28.86 -21.76
CA LEU A 527 -3.45 -27.97 -20.59
C LEU A 527 -4.79 -27.23 -20.49
N GLN A 528 -5.49 -27.38 -19.35
CA GLN A 528 -6.76 -26.68 -19.11
C GLN A 528 -6.51 -25.20 -18.78
N ARG A 529 -7.01 -24.28 -19.62
CA ARG A 529 -6.73 -22.85 -19.51
C ARG A 529 -7.64 -22.10 -18.54
N TRP A 530 -8.94 -22.44 -18.45
CA TRP A 530 -9.93 -21.72 -17.64
C TRP A 530 -10.87 -22.67 -16.90
N SER A 531 -11.26 -22.32 -15.69
CA SER A 531 -12.31 -22.98 -14.93
C SER A 531 -13.22 -21.96 -14.25
N PHE A 532 -14.47 -22.32 -13.99
CA PHE A 532 -15.44 -21.49 -13.28
C PHE A 532 -14.90 -20.97 -11.93
N ARG A 533 -14.18 -21.83 -11.19
CA ARG A 533 -13.55 -21.48 -9.90
C ARG A 533 -12.53 -20.33 -10.05
N ARG A 534 -11.80 -20.23 -11.14
CA ARG A 534 -10.81 -19.18 -11.38
C ARG A 534 -11.48 -17.85 -11.69
N VAL A 535 -12.53 -17.87 -12.49
CA VAL A 535 -13.33 -16.68 -12.79
C VAL A 535 -13.97 -16.15 -11.50
N ALA A 536 -14.56 -17.02 -10.68
CA ALA A 536 -15.13 -16.65 -9.39
C ALA A 536 -14.09 -16.08 -8.41
N LEU A 537 -12.88 -16.65 -8.35
CA LEU A 537 -11.80 -16.12 -7.50
C LEU A 537 -11.35 -14.74 -7.94
N VAL A 538 -11.19 -14.50 -9.24
CA VAL A 538 -10.83 -13.17 -9.77
C VAL A 538 -11.92 -12.16 -9.45
N ALA A 539 -13.19 -12.53 -9.67
CA ALA A 539 -14.33 -11.68 -9.34
C ALA A 539 -14.39 -11.34 -7.82
N ALA A 540 -14.17 -12.34 -6.97
CA ALA A 540 -14.11 -12.13 -5.51
C ALA A 540 -12.94 -11.24 -5.09
N CYS A 541 -11.77 -11.37 -5.72
CA CYS A 541 -10.63 -10.49 -5.46
C CYS A 541 -10.92 -9.04 -5.88
N VAL A 542 -11.54 -8.83 -7.04
CA VAL A 542 -11.92 -7.49 -7.53
C VAL A 542 -12.94 -6.85 -6.58
N LEU A 543 -13.97 -7.61 -6.18
CA LEU A 543 -14.97 -7.13 -5.22
C LEU A 543 -14.34 -6.81 -3.86
N GLY A 544 -13.45 -7.66 -3.35
CA GLY A 544 -12.73 -7.44 -2.09
C GLY A 544 -11.84 -6.19 -2.13
N VAL A 545 -11.14 -5.95 -3.24
CA VAL A 545 -10.36 -4.72 -3.43
C VAL A 545 -11.28 -3.50 -3.48
N TRP A 546 -12.41 -3.58 -4.19
CA TRP A 546 -13.37 -2.49 -4.29
C TRP A 546 -13.96 -2.15 -2.91
N LEU A 547 -14.39 -3.14 -2.13
CA LEU A 547 -14.88 -2.95 -0.76
C LEU A 547 -13.80 -2.35 0.16
N ALA A 548 -12.57 -2.87 0.08
CA ALA A 548 -11.46 -2.35 0.87
C ALA A 548 -11.13 -0.89 0.53
N VAL A 549 -11.19 -0.51 -0.75
CA VAL A 549 -10.98 0.88 -1.18
C VAL A 549 -12.10 1.77 -0.64
N ASN A 550 -13.37 1.35 -0.71
CA ASN A 550 -14.48 2.15 -0.17
C ASN A 550 -14.36 2.34 1.34
N VAL A 551 -14.15 1.28 2.12
CA VAL A 551 -13.93 1.37 3.58
C VAL A 551 -12.74 2.27 3.91
N MET A 552 -11.63 2.17 3.17
CA MET A 552 -10.46 3.02 3.39
C MET A 552 -10.68 4.47 2.97
N THR A 553 -11.47 4.74 1.93
CA THR A 553 -11.84 6.12 1.57
C THR A 553 -12.71 6.75 2.65
N ASP A 554 -13.61 6.02 3.26
CA ASP A 554 -14.41 6.50 4.38
C ASP A 554 -13.53 6.78 5.62
N MET A 555 -12.65 5.84 6.00
CA MET A 555 -11.72 6.02 7.13
C MET A 555 -10.67 7.13 6.94
N LEU A 556 -10.26 7.39 5.70
CA LEU A 556 -9.24 8.40 5.37
C LEU A 556 -9.85 9.65 4.75
N SER A 557 -11.17 9.67 4.58
CA SER A 557 -11.84 10.88 4.18
C SER A 557 -11.69 11.89 5.31
N PRO A 558 -10.96 12.99 5.12
CA PRO A 558 -10.96 14.08 6.06
C PRO A 558 -12.25 14.93 5.93
N ALA A 559 -13.25 14.40 5.31
CA ALA A 559 -14.61 14.81 5.50
C ALA A 559 -14.93 14.49 6.96
N ASN A 560 -14.40 15.09 7.76
CA ASN A 560 -14.73 15.92 8.87
C ASN A 560 -16.14 15.74 9.41
N ASP A 561 -16.78 14.73 8.96
CA ASP A 561 -18.09 14.29 9.38
C ASP A 561 -17.89 13.33 10.56
N LEU A 562 -17.10 13.75 11.57
CA LEU A 562 -17.21 13.16 12.89
C LEU A 562 -18.68 13.39 13.28
N PRO A 563 -19.46 12.32 13.59
CA PRO A 563 -20.82 12.48 14.03
C PRO A 563 -20.82 13.44 15.22
N MET A 564 -21.66 14.48 15.14
CA MET A 564 -21.77 15.43 16.23
C MET A 564 -22.56 14.76 17.36
N SER A 565 -21.96 14.63 18.52
CA SER A 565 -22.68 14.33 19.74
C SER A 565 -23.32 15.64 20.26
N GLY A 566 -24.61 15.63 20.42
CA GLY A 566 -25.40 16.77 20.91
C GLY A 566 -26.69 16.96 20.14
N SER A 567 -27.69 17.53 20.79
CA SER A 567 -29.00 17.83 20.25
C SER A 567 -29.11 19.34 20.00
N PRO A 568 -29.70 19.77 18.88
CA PRO A 568 -30.02 21.18 18.65
C PRO A 568 -31.26 21.58 19.46
N GLU A 569 -31.21 21.44 20.77
CA GLU A 569 -32.25 21.86 21.69
C GLU A 569 -32.31 23.37 21.77
N CYS A 570 -33.54 23.93 21.93
CA CYS A 570 -33.70 25.36 22.08
C CYS A 570 -33.01 25.85 23.36
N GLY A 571 -31.90 26.56 23.19
CA GLY A 571 -31.03 26.98 24.27
C GLY A 571 -29.82 27.72 23.74
N THR A 572 -28.80 27.85 24.58
CA THR A 572 -27.56 28.59 24.25
C THR A 572 -26.33 27.69 24.31
N ASP A 573 -26.50 26.44 23.98
CA ASP A 573 -25.43 25.46 23.92
C ASP A 573 -24.53 25.62 22.69
N ASP A 574 -23.44 24.90 22.66
CA ASP A 574 -22.43 25.00 21.59
C ASP A 574 -22.93 24.44 20.26
N VAL A 575 -23.88 23.48 20.27
CA VAL A 575 -24.54 22.96 19.07
C VAL A 575 -25.38 24.04 18.41
N MET A 576 -26.20 24.76 19.20
CA MET A 576 -27.03 25.85 18.69
C MET A 576 -26.20 27.03 18.18
N ILE A 577 -25.11 27.36 18.84
CA ILE A 577 -24.16 28.36 18.37
C ILE A 577 -23.57 27.94 17.02
N LEU A 578 -23.18 26.67 16.87
CA LEU A 578 -22.63 26.14 15.61
C LEU A 578 -23.68 26.14 14.49
N VAL A 579 -24.94 25.78 14.80
CA VAL A 579 -26.07 25.88 13.86
C VAL A 579 -26.25 27.33 13.39
N ALA A 580 -26.17 28.30 14.30
CA ALA A 580 -26.25 29.72 13.93
C ALA A 580 -25.05 30.17 13.07
N GLN A 581 -23.84 29.62 13.30
CA GLN A 581 -22.67 29.90 12.48
C GLN A 581 -22.77 29.32 11.06
N SER A 582 -23.60 28.29 10.85
CA SER A 582 -23.76 27.66 9.53
C SER A 582 -24.35 28.63 8.49
N VAL A 583 -25.33 29.43 8.89
CA VAL A 583 -25.98 30.48 8.07
C VAL A 583 -25.89 31.81 8.81
N PRO A 584 -24.80 32.56 8.68
CA PRO A 584 -24.59 33.78 9.43
C PRO A 584 -25.62 34.87 9.19
N SER A 585 -26.23 34.92 8.00
CA SER A 585 -27.29 35.88 7.66
C SER A 585 -28.64 35.62 8.36
N ALA A 586 -28.90 34.40 8.81
CA ALA A 586 -30.16 33.98 9.38
C ALA A 586 -30.45 34.69 10.72
N THR A 587 -31.60 35.32 10.84
CA THR A 587 -32.08 35.98 12.08
C THR A 587 -32.72 35.02 13.06
N SER A 588 -33.15 33.84 12.58
CA SER A 588 -33.74 32.77 13.38
C SER A 588 -33.05 31.42 13.10
N VAL A 589 -33.05 30.54 14.07
CA VAL A 589 -32.36 29.25 14.02
C VAL A 589 -33.34 28.15 14.44
N PRO A 590 -33.51 27.05 13.66
CA PRO A 590 -34.38 25.96 14.03
C PRO A 590 -33.83 25.19 15.22
N CYS A 591 -34.67 24.81 16.15
CA CYS A 591 -34.31 24.04 17.33
C CYS A 591 -35.39 23.05 17.74
N ILE A 592 -35.06 22.12 18.60
CA ILE A 592 -35.96 21.14 19.20
C ILE A 592 -36.37 21.65 20.59
N ALA A 593 -37.65 21.97 20.77
CA ALA A 593 -38.13 22.41 22.08
C ALA A 593 -38.27 21.27 23.07
N THR A 594 -39.00 20.22 22.71
CA THR A 594 -39.11 18.98 23.51
C THR A 594 -39.57 17.86 22.60
N LEU A 595 -38.83 16.76 22.52
CA LEU A 595 -39.22 15.60 21.70
C LEU A 595 -40.41 14.85 22.33
N PRO A 596 -41.50 14.58 21.58
CA PRO A 596 -42.59 13.73 22.05
C PRO A 596 -42.14 12.28 22.32
N ALA A 597 -42.94 11.56 23.10
CA ALA A 597 -42.65 10.13 23.36
C ALA A 597 -42.61 9.34 22.04
N GLY A 598 -41.62 8.46 21.91
CA GLY A 598 -41.40 7.67 20.69
C GLY A 598 -40.58 8.37 19.60
N TRP A 599 -40.27 9.65 19.76
CA TRP A 599 -39.37 10.37 18.87
C TRP A 599 -37.95 10.47 19.42
N LYS A 600 -36.97 10.42 18.55
CA LYS A 600 -35.54 10.56 18.88
C LYS A 600 -34.80 11.33 17.79
N LEU A 601 -33.74 12.01 18.19
CA LEU A 601 -32.76 12.57 17.27
C LEU A 601 -31.85 11.44 16.74
N ASP A 602 -31.67 11.38 15.43
CA ASP A 602 -30.77 10.40 14.81
C ASP A 602 -29.39 11.00 14.52
N GLU A 603 -29.34 12.16 13.89
CA GLU A 603 -28.12 12.76 13.39
C GLU A 603 -28.24 14.27 13.29
N VAL A 604 -27.12 14.97 13.50
CA VAL A 604 -26.96 16.41 13.25
C VAL A 604 -25.78 16.62 12.32
N ASP A 605 -25.99 17.34 11.20
CA ASP A 605 -24.97 17.70 10.23
C ASP A 605 -24.93 19.21 10.07
N VAL A 606 -23.87 19.86 10.56
CA VAL A 606 -23.71 21.31 10.49
C VAL A 606 -22.49 21.65 9.64
N ARG A 607 -22.74 22.38 8.55
CA ARG A 607 -21.72 22.82 7.59
C ARG A 607 -21.93 24.28 7.23
N ARG A 608 -20.92 24.91 6.68
CA ARG A 608 -21.10 26.26 6.13
C ARG A 608 -22.22 26.27 5.09
N ASN A 609 -23.09 27.26 5.20
CA ASN A 609 -24.30 27.49 4.40
C ASN A 609 -25.42 26.44 4.55
N ARG A 610 -25.28 25.50 5.51
CA ARG A 610 -26.33 24.50 5.76
C ARG A 610 -26.17 23.83 7.11
N SER A 611 -27.27 23.71 7.86
CA SER A 611 -27.37 22.74 8.96
C SER A 611 -28.58 21.85 8.79
N ARG A 612 -28.48 20.60 9.18
CA ARG A 612 -29.54 19.61 9.13
C ARG A 612 -29.56 18.77 10.38
N PHE A 613 -30.78 18.37 10.78
CA PHE A 613 -30.94 17.30 11.75
C PHE A 613 -32.12 16.40 11.36
N TRP A 614 -32.05 15.16 11.79
CA TRP A 614 -33.06 14.14 11.46
C TRP A 614 -33.70 13.60 12.73
N LEU A 615 -35.01 13.42 12.67
CA LEU A 615 -35.79 12.81 13.72
C LEU A 615 -36.40 11.51 13.21
N SER A 616 -36.30 10.46 14.03
CA SER A 616 -36.98 9.18 13.81
C SER A 616 -38.05 8.96 14.87
N SER A 617 -39.08 8.18 14.51
CA SER A 617 -40.14 7.78 15.42
C SER A 617 -40.36 6.26 15.29
N ASP A 618 -40.76 5.62 16.39
CA ASP A 618 -41.18 4.23 16.43
C ASP A 618 -42.45 3.98 15.60
N GLN A 619 -43.25 5.03 15.34
CA GLN A 619 -44.50 4.97 14.60
C GLN A 619 -44.43 5.65 13.21
N ALA A 620 -43.63 6.70 13.06
CA ALA A 620 -43.48 7.42 11.81
C ALA A 620 -42.39 6.89 10.90
N GLY A 621 -41.44 6.13 11.46
CA GLY A 621 -40.35 5.50 10.73
C GLY A 621 -38.95 6.12 10.99
N HIS A 622 -37.96 5.59 10.31
CA HIS A 622 -36.56 6.06 10.40
C HIS A 622 -36.40 7.33 9.57
N ARG A 623 -35.77 8.38 10.16
CA ARG A 623 -35.61 9.72 9.53
C ARG A 623 -36.90 10.29 8.99
N ALA A 624 -37.97 10.13 9.74
CA ALA A 624 -39.32 10.56 9.38
C ALA A 624 -39.43 12.09 9.21
N VAL A 625 -38.57 12.88 9.85
CA VAL A 625 -38.46 14.32 9.69
C VAL A 625 -37.02 14.73 9.46
N GLN A 626 -36.79 15.60 8.47
CA GLN A 626 -35.54 16.29 8.25
C GLN A 626 -35.79 17.80 8.37
N ALA A 627 -35.03 18.45 9.24
CA ALA A 627 -34.98 19.91 9.32
C ALA A 627 -33.72 20.43 8.65
N THR A 628 -33.82 21.43 7.77
CA THR A 628 -32.66 22.01 7.07
C THR A 628 -32.72 23.54 7.17
N LEU A 629 -31.70 24.17 7.77
CA LEU A 629 -31.47 25.61 7.70
C LEU A 629 -30.46 25.91 6.57
N GLN A 630 -30.78 26.89 5.73
CA GLN A 630 -29.97 27.30 4.58
C GLN A 630 -30.19 28.78 4.23
N PRO A 631 -29.34 29.40 3.38
CA PRO A 631 -29.56 30.74 2.90
C PRO A 631 -30.89 30.87 2.12
N PRO A 632 -31.50 32.06 2.07
CA PRO A 632 -32.85 32.23 1.46
C PRO A 632 -32.91 31.83 -0.01
N ASP A 633 -31.85 32.04 -0.77
CA ASP A 633 -31.73 31.71 -2.20
C ASP A 633 -31.67 30.20 -2.48
N ALA A 634 -31.41 29.41 -1.47
CA ALA A 634 -31.39 27.94 -1.58
C ALA A 634 -32.77 27.30 -1.45
N CYS A 635 -33.83 28.08 -1.07
CA CYS A 635 -35.21 27.60 -0.96
C CYS A 635 -36.02 27.98 -2.18
N ASP A 636 -36.35 27.01 -3.01
CA ASP A 636 -37.25 27.21 -4.14
C ASP A 636 -38.74 27.01 -3.73
N VAL A 637 -39.42 28.11 -3.52
CA VAL A 637 -40.86 28.13 -3.22
C VAL A 637 -41.74 28.49 -4.44
N THR A 638 -41.17 28.46 -5.64
CA THR A 638 -41.88 28.80 -6.88
C THR A 638 -43.04 27.84 -7.07
N GLY A 639 -44.27 28.41 -7.16
CA GLY A 639 -45.49 27.63 -7.33
C GLY A 639 -45.97 26.89 -6.07
N VAL A 640 -45.37 27.10 -4.91
CA VAL A 640 -45.82 26.54 -3.64
C VAL A 640 -46.81 27.52 -2.98
N PRO A 641 -47.98 27.07 -2.52
CA PRO A 641 -48.95 27.95 -1.88
C PRO A 641 -48.41 28.46 -0.54
N GLU A 642 -48.61 29.76 -0.30
CA GLU A 642 -48.37 30.39 1.00
C GLU A 642 -49.53 30.07 1.95
N VAL A 643 -49.19 29.70 3.17
CA VAL A 643 -50.15 29.39 4.24
C VAL A 643 -49.85 30.24 5.47
N PRO A 644 -50.79 30.46 6.38
CA PRO A 644 -50.55 31.24 7.60
C PRO A 644 -49.36 30.64 8.37
N SER A 645 -48.43 31.51 8.78
CA SER A 645 -47.29 31.09 9.59
C SER A 645 -47.64 31.18 11.07
N ASP A 646 -47.25 30.17 11.81
CA ASP A 646 -47.31 30.09 13.27
C ASP A 646 -46.12 30.76 13.93
N GLU A 647 -45.01 30.98 13.14
CA GLU A 647 -43.79 31.58 13.61
C GLU A 647 -43.71 33.07 13.28
N LEU A 648 -43.33 33.86 14.25
CA LEU A 648 -43.25 35.33 14.13
C LEU A 648 -42.19 35.71 13.07
N GLN A 649 -42.49 36.74 12.28
CA GLN A 649 -41.63 37.32 11.26
C GLN A 649 -41.16 36.33 10.17
N SER A 650 -41.95 35.27 9.91
CA SER A 650 -41.70 34.32 8.85
C SER A 650 -42.90 34.16 7.90
N ARG A 651 -42.64 33.80 6.64
CA ARG A 651 -43.63 33.35 5.69
C ARG A 651 -43.52 31.84 5.52
N ARG A 652 -44.68 31.17 5.61
CA ARG A 652 -44.75 29.71 5.50
C ARG A 652 -45.31 29.30 4.16
N TYR A 653 -44.68 28.30 3.54
CA TYR A 653 -45.17 27.67 2.32
C TYR A 653 -45.21 26.16 2.56
N GLU A 654 -46.21 25.48 1.97
CA GLU A 654 -46.37 24.04 2.18
C GLU A 654 -46.72 23.32 0.88
N ARG A 655 -45.95 22.25 0.60
CA ARG A 655 -46.13 21.38 -0.57
C ARG A 655 -46.47 19.97 -0.10
N PRO A 656 -47.74 19.59 -0.04
CA PRO A 656 -48.12 18.21 0.22
C PRO A 656 -47.85 17.35 -1.03
N GLU A 657 -47.08 16.27 -0.86
CA GLU A 657 -46.77 15.32 -1.94
C GLU A 657 -47.61 14.06 -1.84
N ARG A 658 -47.87 13.61 -0.61
CA ARG A 658 -48.71 12.44 -0.32
C ARG A 658 -49.55 12.70 0.94
N LEU A 659 -50.83 12.42 0.84
CA LEU A 659 -51.74 12.52 1.98
C LEU A 659 -51.75 11.25 2.83
N PRO A 660 -52.19 11.31 4.10
CA PRO A 660 -52.32 10.13 4.96
C PRO A 660 -53.20 9.03 4.33
N PRO A 661 -52.93 7.73 4.56
CA PRO A 661 -51.83 7.19 5.38
C PRO A 661 -50.48 7.28 4.67
N GLY A 662 -49.41 7.51 5.46
CA GLY A 662 -48.07 7.68 4.92
C GLY A 662 -47.82 9.06 4.36
N LEU A 663 -47.85 10.07 5.23
CA LEU A 663 -47.66 11.48 4.87
C LEU A 663 -46.30 11.73 4.24
N ARG A 664 -46.29 12.49 3.11
CA ARG A 664 -45.10 13.13 2.61
C ARG A 664 -45.40 14.58 2.30
N SER A 665 -44.69 15.51 2.93
CA SER A 665 -44.92 16.94 2.78
C SER A 665 -43.61 17.70 3.02
N THR A 666 -43.43 18.79 2.29
CA THR A 666 -42.32 19.71 2.51
C THR A 666 -42.89 21.07 2.91
N ARG A 667 -42.39 21.61 4.02
CA ARG A 667 -42.77 22.88 4.59
C ARG A 667 -41.56 23.81 4.60
N TYR A 668 -41.76 25.05 4.13
CA TYR A 668 -40.75 26.09 4.06
C TYR A 668 -41.11 27.25 4.96
N TYR A 669 -40.13 27.71 5.75
CA TYR A 669 -40.25 28.96 6.52
C TYR A 669 -39.17 29.92 6.01
N LEU A 670 -39.59 31.03 5.37
CA LEU A 670 -38.72 32.09 4.90
C LEU A 670 -38.77 33.24 5.88
N PHE A 671 -37.61 33.68 6.34
CA PHE A 671 -37.43 34.80 7.24
C PHE A 671 -36.18 35.59 6.82
N ASP A 672 -35.90 36.71 7.48
CA ASP A 672 -34.81 37.57 7.11
C ASP A 672 -33.46 36.83 7.22
N GLY A 673 -32.72 36.80 6.11
CA GLY A 673 -31.38 36.18 5.98
C GLY A 673 -31.34 34.65 6.04
N GLY A 674 -32.51 33.95 6.09
CA GLY A 674 -32.51 32.49 6.17
C GLY A 674 -33.79 31.82 5.68
N CYS A 675 -33.69 30.52 5.44
CA CYS A 675 -34.83 29.67 5.16
C CYS A 675 -34.67 28.32 5.89
N VAL A 676 -35.75 27.84 6.49
CA VAL A 676 -35.81 26.49 7.06
C VAL A 676 -36.79 25.63 6.27
N THR A 677 -36.32 24.43 5.91
CA THR A 677 -37.14 23.42 5.26
C THR A 677 -37.38 22.27 6.21
N TYR A 678 -38.63 21.91 6.47
CA TYR A 678 -39.00 20.66 7.12
C TYR A 678 -39.55 19.69 6.09
N GLU A 679 -38.86 18.55 5.94
CA GLU A 679 -39.31 17.45 5.07
C GLU A 679 -39.86 16.35 5.95
N PHE A 680 -41.15 16.01 5.76
CA PHE A 680 -41.83 14.92 6.44
C PHE A 680 -41.95 13.75 5.47
N ASP A 681 -41.48 12.56 5.83
CA ASP A 681 -41.67 11.33 5.05
C ASP A 681 -41.97 10.16 6.01
N PHE A 682 -43.28 9.99 6.26
CA PHE A 682 -43.81 9.04 7.22
C PHE A 682 -44.08 7.69 6.56
N ASP A 683 -43.86 6.62 7.30
CA ASP A 683 -44.19 5.26 6.89
C ASP A 683 -45.69 5.13 6.56
N ARG A 684 -46.05 4.18 5.69
CA ARG A 684 -47.41 4.05 5.15
C ARG A 684 -48.52 3.83 6.19
N GLU A 685 -48.18 3.34 7.37
CA GLU A 685 -49.12 3.06 8.46
C GLU A 685 -49.23 4.20 9.46
N ALA A 686 -48.38 5.23 9.32
CA ALA A 686 -48.36 6.36 10.23
C ALA A 686 -49.62 7.25 10.12
N THR A 687 -50.10 7.69 11.26
CA THR A 687 -51.29 8.57 11.36
C THR A 687 -50.91 10.03 11.21
N ALA A 688 -51.86 10.89 10.74
CA ALA A 688 -51.66 12.33 10.64
C ALA A 688 -51.44 13.01 12.00
N ALA A 689 -51.85 12.40 13.10
CA ALA A 689 -51.65 12.92 14.45
C ALA A 689 -50.18 13.10 14.81
N LEU A 690 -49.32 12.20 14.32
CA LEU A 690 -47.86 12.26 14.55
C LEU A 690 -47.19 13.55 13.99
N MET A 691 -47.84 14.17 12.98
CA MET A 691 -47.34 15.43 12.46
C MET A 691 -47.59 16.58 13.44
N PHE A 692 -48.73 16.60 14.15
CA PHE A 692 -48.99 17.58 15.19
C PHE A 692 -48.05 17.43 16.38
N ASP A 693 -47.78 16.19 16.75
CA ASP A 693 -46.87 15.91 17.86
C ASP A 693 -45.46 16.43 17.57
N VAL A 694 -44.91 16.13 16.40
CA VAL A 694 -43.57 16.60 16.03
C VAL A 694 -43.52 18.09 15.70
N ASP A 695 -44.62 18.65 15.19
CA ASP A 695 -44.73 20.09 14.89
C ASP A 695 -44.59 20.94 16.16
N GLN A 696 -45.12 20.49 17.30
CA GLN A 696 -44.90 21.13 18.61
C GLN A 696 -43.47 20.99 19.15
N ALA A 697 -42.70 20.02 18.67
CA ALA A 697 -41.34 19.84 19.04
C ALA A 697 -40.38 20.75 18.25
N LEU A 698 -40.77 21.18 17.06
CA LEU A 698 -39.94 22.03 16.19
C LEU A 698 -40.25 23.51 16.49
N ALA A 699 -39.22 24.27 16.78
CA ALA A 699 -39.36 25.67 17.14
C ALA A 699 -38.24 26.52 16.51
N PHE A 700 -38.39 27.82 16.58
CA PHE A 700 -37.35 28.78 16.17
C PHE A 700 -36.85 29.59 17.36
N GLN A 701 -35.52 29.70 17.42
CA GLN A 701 -34.89 30.56 18.40
C GLN A 701 -34.29 31.79 17.73
N PRO A 702 -34.51 33.02 18.24
CA PRO A 702 -33.88 34.21 17.73
C PRO A 702 -32.36 34.15 17.85
N ARG A 703 -31.62 34.49 16.79
CA ARG A 703 -30.18 34.54 16.76
C ARG A 703 -29.61 35.49 17.82
N SER A 704 -30.32 36.56 18.16
CA SER A 704 -29.90 37.55 19.19
C SER A 704 -29.58 36.90 20.54
N MET A 705 -30.37 35.88 20.94
CA MET A 705 -30.14 35.16 22.19
C MET A 705 -28.79 34.44 22.20
N LEU A 706 -28.41 33.83 21.05
CA LEU A 706 -27.14 33.15 20.87
C LEU A 706 -25.96 34.17 20.84
N THR A 707 -26.17 35.33 20.21
CA THR A 707 -25.23 36.42 20.16
C THR A 707 -24.94 36.95 21.58
N GLU A 708 -25.94 37.14 22.40
CA GLU A 708 -25.81 37.54 23.80
C GLU A 708 -25.08 36.47 24.64
N ALA A 709 -25.40 35.20 24.44
CA ALA A 709 -24.77 34.10 25.11
C ALA A 709 -23.27 33.99 24.78
N VAL A 710 -22.88 34.12 23.52
CA VAL A 710 -21.48 34.16 23.10
C VAL A 710 -20.77 35.35 23.71
N ARG A 711 -21.38 36.54 23.68
CA ARG A 711 -20.82 37.74 24.29
C ARG A 711 -20.62 37.60 25.82
N ALA A 712 -21.57 37.01 26.51
CA ALA A 712 -21.47 36.76 27.95
C ALA A 712 -20.38 35.73 28.31
N ARG A 713 -20.16 34.71 27.45
CA ARG A 713 -19.17 33.66 27.70
C ARG A 713 -17.76 34.05 27.34
N SER A 714 -17.55 34.72 26.19
CA SER A 714 -16.24 34.94 25.59
C SER A 714 -15.84 36.39 25.39
N GLU A 715 -16.76 37.35 25.65
CA GLU A 715 -16.63 38.78 25.31
C GLU A 715 -16.45 39.05 23.80
N LEU A 716 -16.69 38.07 22.97
CA LEU A 716 -16.56 38.11 21.51
C LEU A 716 -17.93 38.20 20.82
N ALA A 717 -17.94 38.68 19.59
CA ALA A 717 -19.15 38.77 18.78
C ALA A 717 -19.41 37.48 17.98
N LEU A 718 -20.65 37.03 17.93
CA LEU A 718 -21.11 36.00 16.97
C LEU A 718 -21.42 36.69 15.64
N CYS A 719 -20.52 36.59 14.69
CA CYS A 719 -20.61 37.25 13.39
C CYS A 719 -21.86 36.87 12.60
N GLY A 720 -22.54 37.82 11.95
CA GLY A 720 -23.71 37.56 11.11
C GLY A 720 -24.82 38.61 11.30
N ALA A 721 -26.10 38.21 11.16
CA ALA A 721 -27.22 39.10 11.31
C ALA A 721 -27.21 39.84 12.64
N GLY A 722 -27.17 41.20 12.59
CA GLY A 722 -27.06 42.07 13.75
C GLY A 722 -25.66 42.36 14.28
N GLU A 723 -24.63 41.64 13.79
CA GLU A 723 -23.23 41.82 14.25
C GLU A 723 -22.24 41.74 13.09
N THR A 724 -21.56 42.84 12.77
CA THR A 724 -20.53 42.90 11.75
C THR A 724 -19.15 42.55 12.34
N CYS A 725 -18.39 41.68 11.69
CA CYS A 725 -17.05 41.32 12.12
C CYS A 725 -15.98 41.67 11.06
N PRO A 726 -14.72 41.85 11.47
CA PRO A 726 -13.62 42.05 10.54
C PRO A 726 -13.48 40.94 9.52
N GLY A 727 -13.02 41.29 8.30
CA GLY A 727 -12.69 40.35 7.23
C GLY A 727 -13.89 39.77 6.47
N GLY A 728 -15.08 40.30 6.63
CA GLY A 728 -16.19 40.09 5.70
C GLY A 728 -16.15 41.16 4.61
N ASP A 729 -16.27 40.79 3.34
CA ASP A 729 -16.72 41.71 2.32
C ASP A 729 -18.11 42.15 2.77
N GLY A 730 -18.35 43.47 2.86
CA GLY A 730 -19.70 43.97 3.12
C GLY A 730 -20.70 43.41 2.08
N PRO A 731 -22.01 43.51 2.36
CA PRO A 731 -23.07 42.86 1.55
C PRO A 731 -22.91 43.12 0.08
#